data_dbf33421b17abfe0ee81558124f8f92f
#
_entry.id   dbf33421b17abfe0ee81558124f8f92f
#
_cell.length_a   1.000
_cell.length_b   1.000
_cell.length_c   1.000
_cell.angle_alpha   90.00
_cell.angle_beta   90.00
_cell.angle_gamma   90.00
#
_symmetry.space_group_name_H-M   'P 1'
#
loop_
_entity.id
_entity.type
_entity.pdbx_description
1 polymer ?
#
loop_
_entity_poly.entity_id
_entity_poly.type
_entity_poly.pdbx_seq_one_letter_code
_entity_poly.pdbx_strand_id
1 'polypeptide(L)'
;MLLQSIKLENFRQFRNESIDFAEGVNGKNVTIIIGENGTGKTTFAQAFFWCLYGETEFSDKNILNKMAATEMRPGQEQKVQVVLKLHHGEVDYTLIREQVYRKDNSNKIKADNTVFDISKKDASGNTAYIKKSQCESEVKSILPKELSKYFFFDGERIEKMSKDISTGKKATDFAEAVKGLLGLNAMYSAIQHFNPRLRNGVISSYEASYSAKSNAKIKEYTDNIERCKIEIEAIDNRIEELDTEIELARIRKEEKTEEIKQYTEGEELQEKKEKLVKKIKAVEEAKSRVYKLISVDFNDNLSSFFSISLIQRAVELLAEKDFMGKDIPYMHAKTIEYLLKQKICICGTHLDEGTVPYTKVRELIDYLPPQSISTTIGEFKKESKRRVNDFKDVYSKIRDNLAVISQQEDEFVDLNDELGIVENKLSGGDVRAKVRAIHNELQICEQTIRNDSNERDRKIADRSKRESEMERADTERRNLTLLDENNKKIEIYKTYAERIYRELQEEYTTSEAQIRERLQTTINDIFKKIYEGGLYLTIDDKYHISVYATDYEGDVETSTAQSISVIFAFITGIIKMARDNRNSTDEDAQLLSSEPYPLVMDAPLSAFDKRRIKTVCEALPETADQVIIFIKDTDGELAEEYMGDRIGSRHYFDKKNEFETVLV
;
A
#
# COMPACT_ATOMS: atom_id res chain seq x y z
N MET A 1 2.49 -26.86 -7.44
CA MET A 1 1.24 -27.58 -7.10
C MET A 1 0.56 -28.02 -8.36
N LEU A 2 0.31 -29.33 -8.57
CA LEU A 2 -0.49 -29.87 -9.67
C LEU A 2 -1.69 -30.64 -9.08
N LEU A 3 -2.86 -30.48 -9.65
CA LEU A 3 -4.08 -31.13 -9.20
C LEU A 3 -4.17 -32.52 -9.83
N GLN A 4 -4.42 -33.55 -9.03
CA GLN A 4 -4.57 -34.94 -9.49
C GLN A 4 -6.04 -35.29 -9.66
N SER A 5 -6.85 -35.08 -8.61
CA SER A 5 -8.28 -35.34 -8.69
C SER A 5 -9.08 -34.52 -7.67
N ILE A 6 -10.35 -34.34 -7.96
CA ILE A 6 -11.32 -33.79 -6.99
C ILE A 6 -12.55 -34.70 -6.92
N LYS A 7 -13.04 -34.96 -5.72
CA LYS A 7 -14.28 -35.70 -5.47
C LYS A 7 -15.22 -34.85 -4.64
N LEU A 8 -16.48 -34.77 -5.06
CA LEU A 8 -17.56 -34.07 -4.39
C LEU A 8 -18.62 -35.05 -3.90
N GLU A 9 -19.04 -34.90 -2.65
CA GLU A 9 -20.16 -35.65 -2.07
C GLU A 9 -21.19 -34.65 -1.52
N ASN A 10 -22.41 -34.70 -2.03
CA ASN A 10 -23.55 -33.84 -1.67
C ASN A 10 -23.28 -32.33 -1.75
N PHE A 11 -22.35 -31.90 -2.62
CA PHE A 11 -22.00 -30.50 -2.79
C PHE A 11 -22.90 -29.82 -3.82
N ARG A 12 -23.83 -29.01 -3.39
CA ARG A 12 -24.83 -28.31 -4.24
C ARG A 12 -25.54 -29.30 -5.18
N GLN A 13 -25.43 -29.15 -6.51
CA GLN A 13 -26.05 -30.07 -7.46
C GLN A 13 -25.28 -31.38 -7.68
N PHE A 14 -24.09 -31.54 -7.12
CA PHE A 14 -23.28 -32.75 -7.27
C PHE A 14 -23.48 -33.70 -6.06
N ARG A 15 -24.00 -34.90 -6.34
CA ARG A 15 -24.25 -35.90 -5.28
C ARG A 15 -23.03 -36.76 -4.98
N ASN A 16 -22.36 -37.29 -5.98
CA ASN A 16 -21.18 -38.10 -5.82
C ASN A 16 -20.40 -38.13 -7.15
N GLU A 17 -19.67 -37.05 -7.41
CA GLU A 17 -18.96 -36.86 -8.65
C GLU A 17 -17.46 -36.76 -8.41
N SER A 18 -16.66 -37.21 -9.36
CA SER A 18 -15.20 -37.12 -9.29
C SER A 18 -14.59 -36.86 -10.65
N ILE A 19 -13.54 -36.04 -10.68
CA ILE A 19 -12.74 -35.73 -11.87
C ILE A 19 -11.28 -36.07 -11.59
N ASP A 20 -10.65 -36.80 -12.50
CA ASP A 20 -9.21 -36.94 -12.58
C ASP A 20 -8.66 -35.99 -13.64
N PHE A 21 -7.66 -35.20 -13.26
CA PHE A 21 -7.10 -34.16 -14.11
C PHE A 21 -5.91 -34.66 -14.92
N ALA A 22 -5.68 -34.03 -16.08
CA ALA A 22 -4.50 -34.30 -16.90
C ALA A 22 -3.23 -33.81 -16.18
N GLU A 23 -2.26 -34.69 -16.00
CA GLU A 23 -1.01 -34.41 -15.25
C GLU A 23 0.17 -33.99 -16.16
N GLY A 24 -0.07 -33.71 -17.43
CA GLY A 24 0.99 -33.31 -18.37
C GLY A 24 1.83 -34.43 -18.96
N VAL A 25 1.47 -35.68 -18.73
CA VAL A 25 2.19 -36.83 -19.26
C VAL A 25 2.09 -36.83 -20.77
N ASN A 26 3.23 -37.02 -21.47
CA ASN A 26 3.35 -36.97 -22.93
C ASN A 26 2.87 -35.64 -23.54
N GLY A 27 2.97 -34.54 -22.83
CA GLY A 27 2.55 -33.22 -23.29
C GLY A 27 1.03 -32.98 -23.23
N LYS A 28 0.26 -33.89 -22.61
CA LYS A 28 -1.19 -33.78 -22.41
C LYS A 28 -1.49 -33.17 -21.09
N ASN A 29 -1.53 -31.82 -21.04
CA ASN A 29 -1.66 -31.05 -19.80
C ASN A 29 -3.01 -30.34 -19.65
N VAL A 30 -3.96 -30.59 -20.55
CA VAL A 30 -5.27 -29.91 -20.57
C VAL A 30 -6.38 -30.86 -20.14
N THR A 31 -7.21 -30.41 -19.18
CA THR A 31 -8.50 -31.00 -18.83
C THR A 31 -9.61 -30.08 -19.29
N ILE A 32 -10.51 -30.56 -20.11
CA ILE A 32 -11.69 -29.81 -20.59
C ILE A 32 -12.94 -30.37 -19.91
N ILE A 33 -13.76 -29.47 -19.36
CA ILE A 33 -15.04 -29.79 -18.74
C ILE A 33 -16.12 -28.98 -19.46
N ILE A 34 -16.94 -29.65 -20.20
CA ILE A 34 -17.98 -29.03 -21.06
C ILE A 34 -19.34 -29.12 -20.39
N GLY A 35 -20.15 -28.11 -20.53
CA GLY A 35 -21.51 -28.13 -20.03
C GLY A 35 -22.32 -26.90 -20.43
N GLU A 36 -23.61 -27.06 -20.58
CA GLU A 36 -24.55 -25.96 -20.82
C GLU A 36 -24.58 -24.93 -19.68
N ASN A 37 -25.27 -23.82 -19.90
CA ASN A 37 -25.46 -22.84 -18.82
C ASN A 37 -26.34 -23.43 -17.72
N GLY A 38 -25.95 -23.21 -16.46
CA GLY A 38 -26.67 -23.71 -15.30
C GLY A 38 -26.39 -25.18 -14.95
N THR A 39 -25.43 -25.85 -15.61
CA THR A 39 -25.00 -27.21 -15.25
C THR A 39 -24.10 -27.28 -14.04
N GLY A 40 -23.60 -26.14 -13.54
CA GLY A 40 -22.80 -26.07 -12.32
C GLY A 40 -21.31 -25.94 -12.53
N LYS A 41 -20.85 -25.46 -13.65
CA LYS A 41 -19.42 -25.19 -13.91
C LYS A 41 -18.83 -24.30 -12.81
N THR A 42 -19.42 -23.15 -12.57
CA THR A 42 -19.01 -22.24 -11.49
C THR A 42 -19.12 -22.88 -10.11
N THR A 43 -20.17 -23.70 -9.87
CA THR A 43 -20.31 -24.42 -8.59
C THR A 43 -19.16 -25.40 -8.38
N PHE A 44 -18.74 -26.10 -9.43
CA PHE A 44 -17.64 -27.04 -9.37
C PHE A 44 -16.30 -26.30 -9.14
N ALA A 45 -16.09 -25.19 -9.83
CA ALA A 45 -14.92 -24.32 -9.62
C ALA A 45 -14.87 -23.78 -8.16
N GLN A 46 -16.02 -23.43 -7.58
CA GLN A 46 -16.11 -23.00 -6.18
C GLN A 46 -15.81 -24.13 -5.16
N ALA A 47 -15.93 -25.39 -5.56
CA ALA A 47 -15.56 -26.51 -4.68
C ALA A 47 -14.06 -26.56 -4.36
N PHE A 48 -13.19 -26.09 -5.26
CA PHE A 48 -11.76 -25.91 -4.98
C PHE A 48 -11.53 -24.90 -3.86
N PHE A 49 -12.18 -23.72 -3.95
CA PHE A 49 -12.07 -22.68 -2.92
C PHE A 49 -12.61 -23.14 -1.58
N TRP A 50 -13.74 -23.86 -1.60
CA TRP A 50 -14.30 -24.39 -0.36
C TRP A 50 -13.37 -25.45 0.24
N CYS A 51 -12.79 -26.33 -0.56
CA CYS A 51 -11.85 -27.32 -0.07
C CYS A 51 -10.60 -26.68 0.54
N LEU A 52 -9.99 -25.73 -0.16
CA LEU A 52 -8.74 -25.07 0.24
C LEU A 52 -8.94 -24.11 1.42
N TYR A 53 -9.95 -23.24 1.37
CA TYR A 53 -10.08 -22.10 2.30
C TYR A 53 -11.38 -22.12 3.15
N GLY A 54 -12.29 -23.06 2.93
CA GLY A 54 -13.55 -23.14 3.66
C GLY A 54 -14.58 -22.08 3.25
N GLU A 55 -14.36 -21.38 2.13
CA GLU A 55 -15.17 -20.26 1.67
C GLU A 55 -15.82 -20.53 0.30
N THR A 56 -16.97 -19.93 0.08
CA THR A 56 -17.65 -19.89 -1.22
C THR A 56 -18.21 -18.50 -1.49
N GLU A 57 -18.33 -18.11 -2.74
CA GLU A 57 -18.93 -16.84 -3.17
C GLU A 57 -20.46 -16.93 -3.35
N PHE A 58 -21.08 -18.07 -3.03
CA PHE A 58 -22.51 -18.22 -3.14
C PHE A 58 -23.27 -17.26 -2.20
N SER A 59 -24.32 -16.64 -2.72
CA SER A 59 -25.25 -15.84 -1.90
C SER A 59 -25.94 -16.69 -0.84
N ASP A 60 -26.37 -17.92 -1.21
CA ASP A 60 -26.88 -18.92 -0.28
C ASP A 60 -25.72 -19.75 0.28
N LYS A 61 -25.42 -19.56 1.56
CA LYS A 61 -24.33 -20.25 2.25
C LYS A 61 -24.61 -21.73 2.53
N ASN A 62 -25.80 -22.22 2.26
CA ASN A 62 -26.12 -23.65 2.33
C ASN A 62 -25.57 -24.39 1.11
N ILE A 63 -24.55 -25.23 1.32
CA ILE A 63 -23.89 -25.99 0.25
C ILE A 63 -24.38 -27.44 0.16
N LEU A 64 -25.30 -27.88 1.03
CA LEU A 64 -25.88 -29.21 0.97
C LEU A 64 -26.72 -29.39 -0.30
N ASN A 65 -26.57 -30.53 -0.97
CA ASN A 65 -27.41 -30.91 -2.10
C ASN A 65 -28.90 -30.89 -1.70
N LYS A 66 -29.72 -30.21 -2.52
CA LYS A 66 -31.13 -30.01 -2.21
C LYS A 66 -31.96 -31.31 -2.23
N MET A 67 -31.58 -32.27 -3.09
CA MET A 67 -32.24 -33.58 -3.11
C MET A 67 -31.88 -34.36 -1.84
N ALA A 68 -30.58 -34.40 -1.49
CA ALA A 68 -30.18 -35.02 -0.20
C ALA A 68 -30.82 -34.36 1.01
N ALA A 69 -30.99 -33.03 1.01
CA ALA A 69 -31.67 -32.28 2.04
C ALA A 69 -33.17 -32.66 2.14
N THR A 70 -33.84 -32.89 1.02
CA THR A 70 -35.26 -33.30 0.97
C THR A 70 -35.44 -34.72 1.45
N GLU A 71 -34.54 -35.62 1.14
CA GLU A 71 -34.55 -37.03 1.54
C GLU A 71 -34.30 -37.22 3.05
N MET A 72 -33.74 -36.23 3.75
CA MET A 72 -33.47 -36.30 5.19
C MET A 72 -34.76 -36.39 6.01
N ARG A 73 -34.80 -37.31 6.94
CA ARG A 73 -35.82 -37.38 8.02
C ARG A 73 -35.41 -36.56 9.25
N PRO A 74 -36.35 -36.10 10.07
CA PRO A 74 -35.97 -35.47 11.34
C PRO A 74 -35.01 -36.33 12.16
N GLY A 75 -33.95 -35.74 12.67
CA GLY A 75 -32.90 -36.42 13.41
C GLY A 75 -31.79 -37.05 12.53
N GLN A 76 -31.95 -37.05 11.22
CA GLN A 76 -30.90 -37.52 10.31
C GLN A 76 -29.83 -36.48 10.04
N GLU A 77 -28.63 -37.00 9.70
CA GLU A 77 -27.48 -36.23 9.30
C GLU A 77 -27.13 -36.54 7.84
N GLN A 78 -26.69 -35.52 7.14
CA GLN A 78 -26.07 -35.66 5.81
C GLN A 78 -24.75 -34.90 5.79
N LYS A 79 -23.79 -35.47 5.10
CA LYS A 79 -22.43 -34.94 4.98
C LYS A 79 -22.23 -34.32 3.62
N VAL A 80 -21.69 -33.11 3.59
CA VAL A 80 -21.06 -32.53 2.40
C VAL A 80 -19.56 -32.75 2.54
N GLN A 81 -18.92 -33.33 1.54
CA GLN A 81 -17.47 -33.55 1.55
C GLN A 81 -16.88 -33.21 0.19
N VAL A 82 -15.71 -32.54 0.23
CA VAL A 82 -14.85 -32.36 -0.93
C VAL A 82 -13.49 -32.94 -0.60
N VAL A 83 -13.00 -33.83 -1.45
CA VAL A 83 -11.67 -34.44 -1.37
C VAL A 83 -10.86 -33.95 -2.55
N LEU A 84 -9.77 -33.25 -2.30
CA LEU A 84 -8.84 -32.76 -3.32
C LEU A 84 -7.50 -33.46 -3.16
N LYS A 85 -7.04 -34.08 -4.22
CA LYS A 85 -5.69 -34.67 -4.30
C LYS A 85 -4.81 -33.79 -5.17
N LEU A 86 -3.61 -33.49 -4.69
CA LEU A 86 -2.65 -32.68 -5.41
C LEU A 86 -1.22 -33.11 -5.10
N HIS A 87 -0.34 -32.81 -6.03
CA HIS A 87 1.11 -32.97 -5.89
C HIS A 87 1.77 -31.61 -5.70
N HIS A 88 2.63 -31.45 -4.68
CA HIS A 88 3.38 -30.21 -4.46
C HIS A 88 4.78 -30.54 -3.90
N GLY A 89 5.81 -30.04 -4.59
CA GLY A 89 7.18 -30.49 -4.34
C GLY A 89 7.33 -31.98 -4.61
N GLU A 90 7.89 -32.72 -3.66
CA GLU A 90 8.07 -34.17 -3.71
C GLU A 90 6.98 -34.91 -2.91
N VAL A 91 5.82 -34.29 -2.66
CA VAL A 91 4.80 -34.77 -1.75
C VAL A 91 3.41 -34.81 -2.39
N ASP A 92 2.72 -35.92 -2.25
CA ASP A 92 1.30 -36.05 -2.56
C ASP A 92 0.44 -35.68 -1.37
N TYR A 93 -0.45 -34.74 -1.56
CA TYR A 93 -1.39 -34.27 -0.55
C TYR A 93 -2.80 -34.78 -0.83
N THR A 94 -3.50 -35.15 0.22
CA THR A 94 -4.94 -35.38 0.19
C THR A 94 -5.60 -34.45 1.20
N LEU A 95 -6.38 -33.49 0.71
CA LEU A 95 -7.13 -32.53 1.49
C LEU A 95 -8.59 -32.98 1.55
N ILE A 96 -9.15 -33.03 2.73
CA ILE A 96 -10.54 -33.45 2.97
C ILE A 96 -11.21 -32.35 3.78
N ARG A 97 -12.19 -31.68 3.18
CA ARG A 97 -13.04 -30.77 3.92
C ARG A 97 -14.45 -31.29 3.95
N GLU A 98 -15.04 -31.33 5.14
CA GLU A 98 -16.40 -31.81 5.33
C GLU A 98 -17.22 -30.90 6.25
N GLN A 99 -18.52 -30.91 6.02
CA GLN A 99 -19.51 -30.20 6.84
C GLN A 99 -20.73 -31.09 7.01
N VAL A 100 -21.13 -31.32 8.26
CA VAL A 100 -22.31 -32.11 8.58
C VAL A 100 -23.53 -31.20 8.69
N TYR A 101 -24.63 -31.65 8.13
CA TYR A 101 -25.93 -31.01 8.17
C TYR A 101 -26.91 -31.89 8.92
N ARG A 102 -27.64 -31.33 9.90
CA ARG A 102 -28.60 -32.04 10.72
C ARG A 102 -30.00 -31.47 10.51
N LYS A 103 -30.98 -32.32 10.35
CA LYS A 103 -32.39 -31.93 10.28
C LYS A 103 -33.01 -32.04 11.65
N ASP A 104 -33.47 -30.94 12.23
CA ASP A 104 -34.12 -30.92 13.53
C ASP A 104 -35.58 -31.39 13.45
N ASN A 105 -36.20 -31.57 14.60
CA ASN A 105 -37.60 -32.01 14.69
C ASN A 105 -38.62 -30.98 14.12
N SER A 106 -38.19 -29.75 13.89
CA SER A 106 -38.97 -28.70 13.23
C SER A 106 -38.74 -28.62 11.72
N ASN A 107 -38.12 -29.65 11.13
CA ASN A 107 -37.74 -29.72 9.71
C ASN A 107 -36.74 -28.65 9.25
N LYS A 108 -36.06 -27.95 10.16
CA LYS A 108 -34.98 -27.03 9.80
C LYS A 108 -33.67 -27.76 9.72
N ILE A 109 -32.88 -27.43 8.67
CA ILE A 109 -31.57 -27.98 8.46
C ILE A 109 -30.55 -26.99 9.02
N LYS A 110 -29.68 -27.46 9.89
CA LYS A 110 -28.56 -26.70 10.48
C LYS A 110 -27.24 -27.31 10.09
N ALA A 111 -26.29 -26.46 9.76
CA ALA A 111 -24.93 -26.84 9.47
C ALA A 111 -24.09 -26.83 10.75
N ASP A 112 -23.27 -27.84 10.95
CA ASP A 112 -22.21 -27.83 11.94
C ASP A 112 -20.97 -27.07 11.40
N ASN A 113 -19.96 -26.89 12.26
CA ASN A 113 -18.68 -26.33 11.82
C ASN A 113 -18.01 -27.27 10.81
N THR A 114 -17.26 -26.68 9.89
CA THR A 114 -16.47 -27.45 8.93
C THR A 114 -15.30 -28.16 9.63
N VAL A 115 -15.04 -29.40 9.22
CA VAL A 115 -13.84 -30.15 9.61
C VAL A 115 -12.89 -30.18 8.41
N PHE A 116 -11.62 -29.95 8.67
CA PHE A 116 -10.59 -29.97 7.66
C PHE A 116 -9.41 -30.84 8.07
N ASP A 117 -9.12 -31.84 7.27
CA ASP A 117 -8.05 -32.82 7.49
C ASP A 117 -7.13 -32.87 6.26
N ILE A 118 -5.82 -32.96 6.51
CA ILE A 118 -4.80 -33.09 5.49
C ILE A 118 -3.92 -34.30 5.82
N SER A 119 -3.72 -35.12 4.81
CA SER A 119 -2.66 -36.17 4.84
C SER A 119 -1.67 -35.89 3.70
N LYS A 120 -0.40 -36.20 3.98
CA LYS A 120 0.69 -36.10 3.01
C LYS A 120 1.43 -37.42 2.91
N LYS A 121 1.77 -37.81 1.69
CA LYS A 121 2.51 -39.00 1.35
C LYS A 121 3.82 -38.60 0.69
N ASP A 122 4.94 -38.99 1.29
CA ASP A 122 6.27 -38.74 0.76
C ASP A 122 6.64 -39.69 -0.40
N ALA A 123 7.74 -39.38 -1.11
CA ALA A 123 8.27 -40.22 -2.17
C ALA A 123 8.59 -41.69 -1.71
N SER A 124 8.80 -41.92 -0.40
CA SER A 124 9.04 -43.25 0.19
C SER A 124 7.74 -44.01 0.46
N GLY A 125 6.57 -43.38 0.23
CA GLY A 125 5.26 -43.99 0.44
C GLY A 125 4.72 -43.84 1.86
N ASN A 126 5.43 -43.17 2.79
CA ASN A 126 4.96 -42.95 4.14
C ASN A 126 3.86 -41.90 4.18
N THR A 127 2.77 -42.20 4.87
CA THR A 127 1.66 -41.27 5.05
C THR A 127 1.72 -40.61 6.41
N ALA A 128 1.72 -39.30 6.45
CA ALA A 128 1.65 -38.48 7.67
C ALA A 128 0.38 -37.63 7.66
N TYR A 129 -0.26 -37.53 8.84
CA TYR A 129 -1.43 -36.67 9.02
C TYR A 129 -1.01 -35.36 9.66
N ILE A 130 -1.51 -34.24 9.13
CA ILE A 130 -1.24 -32.90 9.65
C ILE A 130 -2.19 -32.61 10.81
N LYS A 131 -1.66 -32.00 11.88
CA LYS A 131 -2.50 -31.61 13.02
C LYS A 131 -3.54 -30.59 12.57
N LYS A 132 -4.79 -30.74 13.02
CA LYS A 132 -5.90 -29.85 12.65
C LYS A 132 -5.60 -28.36 12.79
N SER A 133 -4.85 -27.97 13.82
CA SER A 133 -4.42 -26.59 14.05
C SER A 133 -3.38 -26.07 13.03
N GLN A 134 -2.78 -26.95 12.25
CA GLN A 134 -1.74 -26.63 11.27
C GLN A 134 -2.23 -26.77 9.82
N CYS A 135 -3.43 -27.33 9.59
CA CYS A 135 -3.94 -27.58 8.24
C CYS A 135 -4.08 -26.28 7.42
N GLU A 136 -4.60 -25.20 8.02
CA GLU A 136 -4.74 -23.92 7.33
C GLU A 136 -3.37 -23.28 6.99
N SER A 137 -2.39 -23.43 7.89
CA SER A 137 -1.01 -22.99 7.63
C SER A 137 -0.35 -23.78 6.51
N GLU A 138 -0.60 -25.11 6.45
CA GLU A 138 -0.08 -25.97 5.39
C GLU A 138 -0.67 -25.57 4.03
N VAL A 139 -1.98 -25.31 3.94
CA VAL A 139 -2.59 -24.81 2.70
C VAL A 139 -2.00 -23.47 2.27
N LYS A 140 -1.78 -22.57 3.23
CA LYS A 140 -1.13 -21.27 2.93
C LYS A 140 0.30 -21.42 2.40
N SER A 141 1.03 -22.46 2.81
CA SER A 141 2.37 -22.74 2.28
C SER A 141 2.33 -23.33 0.87
N ILE A 142 1.27 -24.11 0.55
CA ILE A 142 1.08 -24.70 -0.78
C ILE A 142 0.57 -23.66 -1.78
N LEU A 143 -0.50 -22.95 -1.40
CA LEU A 143 -1.11 -21.89 -2.22
C LEU A 143 -1.69 -20.80 -1.28
N PRO A 144 -1.02 -19.66 -1.12
CA PRO A 144 -1.58 -18.51 -0.42
C PRO A 144 -2.91 -18.08 -1.04
N LYS A 145 -3.88 -17.70 -0.20
CA LYS A 145 -5.22 -17.31 -0.66
C LYS A 145 -5.18 -16.13 -1.64
N GLU A 146 -4.28 -15.20 -1.39
CA GLU A 146 -4.05 -14.01 -2.22
C GLU A 146 -3.62 -14.39 -3.64
N LEU A 147 -2.84 -15.47 -3.78
CA LEU A 147 -2.40 -15.99 -5.09
C LEU A 147 -3.48 -16.82 -5.78
N SER A 148 -4.34 -17.49 -5.02
CA SER A 148 -5.32 -18.43 -5.59
C SER A 148 -6.23 -17.77 -6.63
N LYS A 149 -6.54 -16.49 -6.49
CA LYS A 149 -7.39 -15.71 -7.42
C LYS A 149 -6.79 -15.57 -8.83
N TYR A 150 -5.48 -15.77 -8.99
CA TYR A 150 -4.79 -15.72 -10.28
C TYR A 150 -4.70 -17.09 -10.97
N PHE A 151 -4.90 -18.17 -10.21
CA PHE A 151 -4.89 -19.55 -10.70
C PHE A 151 -6.29 -20.14 -10.86
N PHE A 152 -7.26 -19.66 -10.07
CA PHE A 152 -8.64 -20.08 -10.10
C PHE A 152 -9.52 -18.87 -10.41
N PHE A 153 -9.91 -18.66 -11.63
CA PHE A 153 -10.68 -17.49 -12.02
C PHE A 153 -11.82 -17.80 -12.98
N ASP A 154 -12.85 -16.98 -12.96
CA ASP A 154 -13.99 -17.01 -13.86
C ASP A 154 -14.07 -15.78 -14.77
N GLY A 155 -14.89 -15.85 -15.81
CA GLY A 155 -15.04 -14.78 -16.80
C GLY A 155 -15.57 -13.46 -16.20
N GLU A 156 -16.46 -13.51 -15.20
CA GLU A 156 -16.98 -12.31 -14.52
C GLU A 156 -15.89 -11.67 -13.64
N ARG A 157 -15.06 -12.50 -13.01
CA ARG A 157 -13.94 -12.06 -12.18
C ARG A 157 -12.85 -11.42 -13.03
N ILE A 158 -12.60 -11.90 -14.25
CA ILE A 158 -11.68 -11.28 -15.20
C ILE A 158 -12.12 -9.84 -15.49
N GLU A 159 -13.40 -9.59 -15.75
CA GLU A 159 -13.91 -8.25 -16.00
C GLU A 159 -13.74 -7.33 -14.79
N LYS A 160 -13.98 -7.84 -13.58
CA LYS A 160 -13.75 -7.08 -12.34
C LYS A 160 -12.26 -6.81 -12.09
N MET A 161 -11.39 -7.80 -12.30
CA MET A 161 -9.94 -7.63 -12.21
C MET A 161 -9.44 -6.61 -13.24
N SER A 162 -10.01 -6.56 -14.45
CA SER A 162 -9.68 -5.55 -15.44
C SER A 162 -9.92 -4.14 -14.91
N LYS A 163 -11.08 -3.90 -14.33
CA LYS A 163 -11.42 -2.62 -13.71
C LYS A 163 -10.52 -2.32 -12.51
N ASP A 164 -10.22 -3.33 -11.68
CA ASP A 164 -9.34 -3.18 -10.51
C ASP A 164 -7.88 -2.87 -10.92
N ILE A 165 -7.37 -3.46 -12.00
CA ILE A 165 -6.02 -3.24 -12.52
C ILE A 165 -5.92 -1.88 -13.22
N SER A 166 -6.88 -1.52 -14.06
CA SER A 166 -6.88 -0.23 -14.78
C SER A 166 -7.10 0.96 -13.84
N THR A 167 -7.77 0.76 -12.71
CA THR A 167 -8.03 1.80 -11.69
C THR A 167 -7.04 1.80 -10.51
N GLY A 168 -6.05 0.90 -10.51
CA GLY A 168 -5.08 0.77 -9.39
C GLY A 168 -5.67 0.20 -8.10
N LYS A 169 -6.94 -0.19 -8.09
CA LYS A 169 -7.58 -0.87 -6.96
C LYS A 169 -6.91 -2.21 -6.72
N LYS A 170 -6.20 -2.38 -5.60
CA LYS A 170 -5.46 -3.60 -5.21
C LYS A 170 -4.11 -3.81 -5.91
N ALA A 171 -3.46 -2.76 -6.36
CA ALA A 171 -2.10 -2.85 -6.90
C ALA A 171 -1.11 -3.51 -5.89
N THR A 172 -1.26 -3.27 -4.60
CA THR A 172 -0.44 -3.89 -3.55
C THR A 172 -0.61 -5.40 -3.48
N ASP A 173 -1.84 -5.92 -3.41
CA ASP A 173 -2.13 -7.37 -3.42
C ASP A 173 -1.56 -8.04 -4.67
N PHE A 174 -1.62 -7.31 -5.77
CA PHE A 174 -1.16 -7.74 -7.08
C PHE A 174 0.37 -7.78 -7.17
N ALA A 175 1.05 -6.72 -6.74
CA ALA A 175 2.50 -6.67 -6.66
C ALA A 175 3.07 -7.77 -5.76
N GLU A 176 2.46 -8.03 -4.61
CA GLU A 176 2.83 -9.13 -3.71
C GLU A 176 2.67 -10.50 -4.37
N ALA A 177 1.57 -10.70 -5.09
CA ALA A 177 1.33 -11.93 -5.83
C ALA A 177 2.40 -12.19 -6.89
N VAL A 178 2.72 -11.17 -7.70
CA VAL A 178 3.76 -11.26 -8.74
C VAL A 178 5.12 -11.55 -8.11
N LYS A 179 5.49 -10.80 -7.06
CA LYS A 179 6.76 -11.00 -6.35
C LYS A 179 6.86 -12.39 -5.74
N GLY A 180 5.73 -12.90 -5.21
CA GLY A 180 5.64 -14.26 -4.68
C GLY A 180 5.88 -15.33 -5.73
N LEU A 181 5.20 -15.21 -6.87
CA LEU A 181 5.29 -16.17 -7.97
C LEU A 181 6.63 -16.15 -8.70
N LEU A 182 7.30 -15.01 -8.70
CA LEU A 182 8.60 -14.85 -9.36
C LEU A 182 9.79 -15.01 -8.39
N GLY A 183 9.56 -15.59 -7.21
CA GLY A 183 10.62 -16.00 -6.28
C GLY A 183 11.23 -14.90 -5.42
N LEU A 184 10.73 -13.67 -5.50
CA LEU A 184 11.27 -12.54 -4.72
C LEU A 184 10.91 -12.57 -3.23
N ASN A 185 9.95 -13.41 -2.82
CA ASN A 185 9.48 -13.46 -1.43
C ASN A 185 10.57 -13.90 -0.44
N ALA A 186 11.43 -14.82 -0.82
CA ALA A 186 12.52 -15.27 0.05
C ALA A 186 13.49 -14.14 0.34
N MET A 187 13.88 -13.39 -0.69
CA MET A 187 14.76 -12.24 -0.58
C MET A 187 14.09 -11.10 0.21
N TYR A 188 12.84 -10.81 -0.07
CA TYR A 188 12.05 -9.83 0.69
C TYR A 188 11.94 -10.21 2.17
N SER A 189 11.64 -11.48 2.47
CA SER A 189 11.59 -11.97 3.85
C SER A 189 12.95 -11.88 4.55
N ALA A 190 14.03 -12.16 3.85
CA ALA A 190 15.39 -11.98 4.38
C ALA A 190 15.67 -10.50 4.68
N ILE A 191 15.34 -9.59 3.77
CA ILE A 191 15.46 -8.14 4.00
C ILE A 191 14.66 -7.71 5.22
N GLN A 192 13.41 -8.15 5.36
CA GLN A 192 12.60 -7.87 6.55
C GLN A 192 13.23 -8.41 7.82
N HIS A 193 13.80 -9.62 7.79
CA HIS A 193 14.46 -10.22 8.95
C HIS A 193 15.72 -9.46 9.38
N PHE A 194 16.46 -8.87 8.44
CA PHE A 194 17.63 -8.04 8.73
C PHE A 194 17.29 -6.55 8.94
N ASN A 195 16.06 -6.12 8.69
CA ASN A 195 15.68 -4.70 8.75
C ASN A 195 16.00 -4.08 10.13
N PRO A 196 16.87 -3.06 10.19
CA PRO A 196 17.28 -2.44 11.45
C PRO A 196 16.14 -1.70 12.16
N ARG A 197 15.05 -1.39 11.45
CA ARG A 197 13.86 -0.73 12.04
C ARG A 197 12.98 -1.70 12.82
N LEU A 198 13.02 -3.00 12.51
CA LEU A 198 12.19 -4.00 13.18
C LEU A 198 12.80 -4.45 14.50
N ARG A 199 12.00 -4.44 15.56
CA ARG A 199 12.41 -4.82 16.91
C ARG A 199 12.94 -6.25 17.00
N ASN A 200 12.34 -7.18 16.29
CA ASN A 200 12.66 -8.60 16.31
C ASN A 200 13.63 -8.99 15.19
N GLY A 201 14.24 -8.02 14.50
CA GLY A 201 15.21 -8.28 13.45
C GLY A 201 16.59 -8.68 13.99
N VAL A 202 17.42 -9.27 13.13
CA VAL A 202 18.78 -9.69 13.47
C VAL A 202 19.62 -8.53 14.00
N ILE A 203 19.61 -7.39 13.31
CA ILE A 203 20.37 -6.19 13.70
C ILE A 203 19.91 -5.68 15.08
N SER A 204 18.60 -5.60 15.29
CA SER A 204 18.03 -5.19 16.59
C SER A 204 18.36 -6.16 17.71
N SER A 205 18.48 -7.46 17.42
CA SER A 205 18.91 -8.47 18.40
C SER A 205 20.35 -8.25 18.85
N TYR A 206 21.24 -7.89 17.94
CA TYR A 206 22.61 -7.48 18.32
C TYR A 206 22.60 -6.21 19.16
N GLU A 207 21.81 -5.24 18.81
CA GLU A 207 21.67 -3.99 19.57
C GLU A 207 21.18 -4.23 21.02
N ALA A 208 20.21 -5.12 21.18
CA ALA A 208 19.71 -5.52 22.50
C ALA A 208 20.74 -6.30 23.34
N SER A 209 21.74 -6.89 22.70
CA SER A 209 22.77 -7.70 23.34
C SER A 209 23.93 -6.88 23.92
N TYR A 210 23.97 -5.56 23.70
CA TYR A 210 25.01 -4.71 24.30
C TYR A 210 24.96 -4.75 25.84
N SER A 211 26.12 -4.98 26.43
CA SER A 211 26.25 -4.98 27.89
C SER A 211 26.20 -3.55 28.46
N ALA A 212 25.17 -3.27 29.24
CA ALA A 212 25.04 -2.00 29.98
C ALA A 212 25.88 -1.96 31.27
N LYS A 213 26.55 -3.05 31.63
CA LYS A 213 27.31 -3.12 32.91
C LYS A 213 28.47 -2.15 32.96
N SER A 214 29.08 -1.83 31.82
CA SER A 214 30.22 -0.94 31.71
C SER A 214 29.85 0.56 31.60
N ASN A 215 28.64 0.90 31.15
CA ASN A 215 28.22 2.29 30.99
C ASN A 215 26.69 2.43 30.95
N ALA A 216 26.13 3.12 31.96
CA ALA A 216 24.69 3.39 32.05
C ALA A 216 24.13 4.17 30.83
N LYS A 217 24.95 4.98 30.18
CA LYS A 217 24.56 5.71 28.95
C LYS A 217 24.29 4.81 27.77
N ILE A 218 24.98 3.65 27.66
CA ILE A 218 24.69 2.67 26.58
C ILE A 218 23.24 2.20 26.70
N LYS A 219 22.76 1.95 27.92
CA LYS A 219 21.38 1.56 28.17
C LYS A 219 20.41 2.69 27.79
N GLU A 220 20.71 3.92 28.21
CA GLU A 220 19.88 5.10 27.91
C GLU A 220 19.73 5.30 26.39
N TYR A 221 20.82 5.21 25.63
CA TYR A 221 20.77 5.30 24.17
C TYR A 221 20.03 4.13 23.55
N THR A 222 20.21 2.92 24.06
CA THR A 222 19.48 1.72 23.56
C THR A 222 17.98 1.87 23.78
N ASP A 223 17.57 2.30 24.97
CA ASP A 223 16.15 2.56 25.30
C ASP A 223 15.56 3.68 24.42
N ASN A 224 16.36 4.72 24.12
CA ASN A 224 15.96 5.80 23.23
C ASN A 224 15.76 5.31 21.77
N ILE A 225 16.70 4.52 21.26
CA ILE A 225 16.60 3.91 19.92
C ILE A 225 15.35 3.03 19.83
N GLU A 226 15.11 2.19 20.83
CA GLU A 226 13.94 1.33 20.88
C GLU A 226 12.63 2.11 20.88
N ARG A 227 12.58 3.23 21.64
CA ARG A 227 11.42 4.12 21.61
C ARG A 227 11.22 4.74 20.22
N CYS A 228 12.30 5.24 19.60
CA CYS A 228 12.23 5.79 18.24
C CYS A 228 11.73 4.75 17.23
N LYS A 229 12.17 3.48 17.33
CA LYS A 229 11.70 2.40 16.46
C LYS A 229 10.18 2.15 16.60
N ILE A 230 9.67 2.14 17.83
CA ILE A 230 8.23 1.98 18.09
C ILE A 230 7.44 3.15 17.48
N GLU A 231 7.93 4.38 17.67
CA GLU A 231 7.28 5.57 17.13
C GLU A 231 7.32 5.59 15.59
N ILE A 232 8.45 5.19 14.99
CA ILE A 232 8.58 5.07 13.51
C ILE A 232 7.61 4.01 12.97
N GLU A 233 7.54 2.83 13.58
CA GLU A 233 6.61 1.77 13.18
C GLU A 233 5.14 2.24 13.21
N ALA A 234 4.75 2.95 14.28
CA ALA A 234 3.41 3.52 14.38
C ALA A 234 3.14 4.59 13.33
N ILE A 235 4.15 5.40 12.97
CA ILE A 235 4.06 6.41 11.93
C ILE A 235 3.96 5.74 10.54
N ASP A 236 4.78 4.72 10.27
CA ASP A 236 4.78 3.99 9.00
C ASP A 236 3.42 3.31 8.77
N ASN A 237 2.85 2.66 9.78
CA ASN A 237 1.49 2.09 9.70
C ASN A 237 0.44 3.16 9.37
N ARG A 238 0.53 4.35 10.02
CA ARG A 238 -0.42 5.44 9.72
C ARG A 238 -0.24 6.02 8.32
N ILE A 239 1.00 6.07 7.80
CA ILE A 239 1.27 6.48 6.41
C ILE A 239 0.63 5.49 5.43
N GLU A 240 0.76 4.19 5.67
CA GLU A 240 0.17 3.14 4.84
C GLU A 240 -1.38 3.21 4.83
N GLU A 241 -2.00 3.44 6.00
CA GLU A 241 -3.44 3.69 6.09
C GLU A 241 -3.85 4.90 5.26
N LEU A 242 -3.13 6.04 5.41
CA LEU A 242 -3.41 7.26 4.66
C LEU A 242 -3.23 7.09 3.15
N ASP A 243 -2.20 6.38 2.71
CA ASP A 243 -2.00 6.07 1.29
C ASP A 243 -3.17 5.24 0.74
N THR A 244 -3.67 4.30 1.53
CA THR A 244 -4.85 3.50 1.17
C THR A 244 -6.13 4.36 1.11
N GLU A 245 -6.35 5.23 2.09
CA GLU A 245 -7.50 6.14 2.14
C GLU A 245 -7.48 7.12 0.95
N ILE A 246 -6.31 7.68 0.62
CA ILE A 246 -6.10 8.57 -0.54
C ILE A 246 -6.43 7.84 -1.84
N GLU A 247 -5.94 6.62 -2.00
CA GLU A 247 -6.16 5.85 -3.21
C GLU A 247 -7.63 5.48 -3.40
N LEU A 248 -8.30 5.04 -2.35
CA LEU A 248 -9.74 4.78 -2.38
C LEU A 248 -10.57 6.04 -2.72
N ALA A 249 -10.15 7.18 -2.20
CA ALA A 249 -10.81 8.45 -2.50
C ALA A 249 -10.59 8.89 -3.96
N ARG A 250 -9.39 8.65 -4.53
CA ARG A 250 -9.09 8.90 -5.96
C ARG A 250 -9.97 8.05 -6.86
N ILE A 251 -10.02 6.75 -6.61
CA ILE A 251 -10.82 5.81 -7.36
C ILE A 251 -12.30 6.21 -7.34
N ARG A 252 -12.83 6.51 -6.15
CA ARG A 252 -14.22 6.96 -6.02
C ARG A 252 -14.46 8.27 -6.79
N LYS A 253 -13.48 9.19 -6.79
CA LYS A 253 -13.54 10.42 -7.57
C LYS A 253 -13.63 10.13 -9.07
N GLU A 254 -12.82 9.20 -9.60
CA GLU A 254 -12.84 8.81 -11.01
C GLU A 254 -14.15 8.16 -11.39
N GLU A 255 -14.64 7.20 -10.60
CA GLU A 255 -15.97 6.57 -10.80
C GLU A 255 -17.08 7.62 -10.87
N LYS A 256 -17.07 8.59 -9.96
CA LYS A 256 -18.08 9.65 -9.92
C LYS A 256 -17.92 10.67 -11.07
N THR A 257 -16.70 10.89 -11.51
CA THR A 257 -16.44 11.74 -12.69
C THR A 257 -16.96 11.09 -13.97
N GLU A 258 -16.81 9.78 -14.09
CA GLU A 258 -17.35 9.03 -15.22
C GLU A 258 -18.89 8.92 -15.16
N GLU A 259 -19.45 8.72 -13.96
CA GLU A 259 -20.90 8.71 -13.75
C GLU A 259 -21.54 10.05 -14.16
N ILE A 260 -20.90 11.20 -13.90
CA ILE A 260 -21.39 12.50 -14.34
C ILE A 260 -21.40 12.62 -15.87
N LYS A 261 -20.38 12.12 -16.57
CA LYS A 261 -20.32 12.18 -18.05
C LYS A 261 -21.53 11.51 -18.71
N GLN A 262 -22.08 10.45 -18.11
CA GLN A 262 -23.25 9.73 -18.66
C GLN A 262 -24.56 10.55 -18.58
N TYR A 263 -24.61 11.58 -17.73
CA TYR A 263 -25.80 12.41 -17.53
C TYR A 263 -25.75 13.74 -18.29
N THR A 264 -24.69 14.04 -19.04
CA THR A 264 -24.52 15.34 -19.71
C THR A 264 -24.78 15.25 -21.21
N GLU A 265 -25.98 15.62 -21.63
CA GLU A 265 -26.30 15.91 -23.04
C GLU A 265 -26.14 17.42 -23.32
N GLY A 266 -25.21 17.78 -24.21
CA GLY A 266 -25.04 19.13 -24.73
C GLY A 266 -23.60 19.64 -24.76
N GLU A 267 -22.94 19.63 -25.93
CA GLU A 267 -21.54 20.05 -26.10
C GLU A 267 -21.18 21.43 -25.59
N GLU A 268 -22.04 22.45 -25.80
CA GLU A 268 -21.77 23.85 -25.39
C GLU A 268 -21.81 24.05 -23.86
N LEU A 269 -22.74 23.40 -23.19
CA LEU A 269 -22.85 23.46 -21.73
C LEU A 269 -21.76 22.63 -21.04
N GLN A 270 -21.34 21.56 -21.69
CA GLN A 270 -20.21 20.74 -21.24
C GLN A 270 -18.90 21.55 -21.29
N GLU A 271 -18.63 22.27 -22.40
CA GLU A 271 -17.43 23.09 -22.52
C GLU A 271 -17.42 24.26 -21.50
N LYS A 272 -18.58 24.84 -21.22
CA LYS A 272 -18.70 25.87 -20.18
C LYS A 272 -18.44 25.31 -18.80
N LYS A 273 -18.95 24.12 -18.50
CA LYS A 273 -18.73 23.40 -17.26
C LYS A 273 -17.24 23.11 -17.05
N GLU A 274 -16.55 22.58 -18.06
CA GLU A 274 -15.11 22.29 -17.98
C GLU A 274 -14.27 23.53 -17.74
N LYS A 275 -14.63 24.64 -18.36
CA LYS A 275 -13.98 25.97 -18.12
C LYS A 275 -14.17 26.44 -16.69
N LEU A 276 -15.36 26.25 -16.10
CA LEU A 276 -15.65 26.62 -14.71
C LEU A 276 -14.89 25.73 -13.73
N VAL A 277 -14.87 24.43 -13.95
CA VAL A 277 -14.11 23.48 -13.12
C VAL A 277 -12.61 23.78 -13.13
N LYS A 278 -12.04 24.11 -14.30
CA LYS A 278 -10.63 24.53 -14.40
C LYS A 278 -10.35 25.82 -13.61
N LYS A 279 -11.28 26.80 -13.66
CA LYS A 279 -11.15 28.05 -12.90
C LYS A 279 -11.23 27.79 -11.39
N ILE A 280 -12.18 27.00 -10.94
CA ILE A 280 -12.34 26.60 -9.52
C ILE A 280 -11.04 25.98 -9.02
N LYS A 281 -10.49 25.03 -9.77
CA LYS A 281 -9.20 24.38 -9.43
C LYS A 281 -8.04 25.38 -9.36
N ALA A 282 -7.97 26.33 -10.28
CA ALA A 282 -6.94 27.35 -10.28
C ALA A 282 -7.02 28.27 -9.04
N VAL A 283 -8.25 28.65 -8.63
CA VAL A 283 -8.49 29.43 -7.41
C VAL A 283 -8.08 28.65 -6.16
N GLU A 284 -8.42 27.35 -6.08
CA GLU A 284 -8.01 26.48 -4.96
C GLU A 284 -6.49 26.34 -4.85
N GLU A 285 -5.81 26.13 -5.98
CA GLU A 285 -4.35 26.06 -6.01
C GLU A 285 -3.70 27.39 -5.62
N ALA A 286 -4.28 28.51 -6.05
CA ALA A 286 -3.83 29.84 -5.65
C ALA A 286 -3.99 30.05 -4.13
N LYS A 287 -5.16 29.70 -3.58
CA LYS A 287 -5.46 29.75 -2.15
C LYS A 287 -4.47 28.87 -1.35
N SER A 288 -4.21 27.65 -1.83
CA SER A 288 -3.25 26.75 -1.20
C SER A 288 -1.83 27.33 -1.15
N ARG A 289 -1.39 28.00 -2.23
CA ARG A 289 -0.09 28.69 -2.26
C ARG A 289 -0.01 29.78 -1.22
N VAL A 290 -1.07 30.59 -1.09
CA VAL A 290 -1.11 31.70 -0.10
C VAL A 290 -1.12 31.16 1.33
N TYR A 291 -1.85 30.06 1.61
CA TYR A 291 -1.80 29.39 2.93
C TYR A 291 -0.40 28.89 3.28
N LYS A 292 0.33 28.34 2.30
CA LYS A 292 1.73 27.92 2.53
C LYS A 292 2.62 29.10 2.88
N LEU A 293 2.46 30.24 2.20
CA LEU A 293 3.20 31.47 2.49
C LEU A 293 2.92 31.96 3.92
N ILE A 294 1.64 32.02 4.31
CA ILE A 294 1.25 32.39 5.67
C ILE A 294 1.87 31.43 6.69
N SER A 295 1.84 30.12 6.42
CA SER A 295 2.39 29.12 7.32
C SER A 295 3.90 29.26 7.50
N VAL A 296 4.64 29.55 6.43
CA VAL A 296 6.09 29.81 6.49
C VAL A 296 6.36 31.09 7.27
N ASP A 297 5.71 32.21 6.88
CA ASP A 297 5.90 33.50 7.57
C ASP A 297 5.54 33.40 9.06
N PHE A 298 4.50 32.66 9.42
CA PHE A 298 4.10 32.45 10.81
C PHE A 298 5.12 31.58 11.56
N ASN A 299 5.52 30.42 11.00
CA ASN A 299 6.46 29.51 11.64
C ASN A 299 7.83 30.15 11.86
N ASP A 300 8.34 30.87 10.87
CA ASP A 300 9.62 31.55 10.96
C ASP A 300 9.61 32.66 12.03
N ASN A 301 8.44 33.25 12.31
CA ASN A 301 8.26 34.33 13.26
C ASN A 301 7.49 33.94 14.53
N LEU A 302 7.30 32.65 14.79
CA LEU A 302 6.48 32.10 15.87
C LEU A 302 6.88 32.67 17.23
N SER A 303 8.18 32.69 17.50
CA SER A 303 8.72 33.22 18.75
C SER A 303 8.43 34.72 18.94
N SER A 304 8.50 35.49 17.83
CA SER A 304 8.16 36.93 17.84
C SER A 304 6.68 37.13 18.04
N PHE A 305 5.84 36.33 17.37
CA PHE A 305 4.38 36.41 17.48
C PHE A 305 3.90 36.26 18.94
N PHE A 306 4.39 35.27 19.67
CA PHE A 306 3.98 35.05 21.06
C PHE A 306 4.68 35.94 22.07
N SER A 307 5.86 36.48 21.75
CA SER A 307 6.62 37.31 22.70
C SER A 307 6.41 38.81 22.53
N ILE A 308 5.84 39.29 21.42
CA ILE A 308 5.80 40.71 21.09
C ILE A 308 5.06 41.54 22.12
N SER A 309 3.94 41.09 22.63
CA SER A 309 3.17 41.78 23.67
C SER A 309 3.96 41.86 24.99
N LEU A 310 4.69 40.81 25.32
CA LEU A 310 5.56 40.78 26.49
C LEU A 310 6.76 41.71 26.31
N ILE A 311 7.35 41.73 25.10
CA ILE A 311 8.47 42.63 24.78
C ILE A 311 7.99 44.08 24.83
N GLN A 312 6.84 44.44 24.28
CA GLN A 312 6.26 45.77 24.35
C GLN A 312 6.02 46.19 25.81
N ARG A 313 5.42 45.31 26.60
CA ARG A 313 5.18 45.60 28.02
C ARG A 313 6.47 45.75 28.79
N ALA A 314 7.48 44.94 28.51
CA ALA A 314 8.80 45.08 29.13
C ALA A 314 9.47 46.40 28.76
N VAL A 315 9.38 46.84 27.50
CA VAL A 315 9.91 48.14 27.04
C VAL A 315 9.21 49.29 27.74
N GLU A 316 7.86 49.26 27.88
CA GLU A 316 7.07 50.24 28.60
C GLU A 316 7.49 50.34 30.08
N LEU A 317 7.56 49.21 30.76
CA LEU A 317 7.98 49.16 32.16
C LEU A 317 9.42 49.69 32.38
N LEU A 318 10.30 49.45 31.41
CA LEU A 318 11.67 49.96 31.40
C LEU A 318 11.74 51.44 30.97
N ALA A 319 10.71 52.00 30.30
CA ALA A 319 10.65 53.41 29.97
C ALA A 319 10.15 54.26 31.14
N GLU A 320 9.21 53.73 31.96
CA GLU A 320 8.64 54.40 33.12
C GLU A 320 9.64 54.50 34.29
N LYS A 321 10.65 53.63 34.33
CA LYS A 321 11.68 53.70 35.37
C LYS A 321 12.92 54.37 34.83
N ASP A 322 13.24 55.51 35.41
CA ASP A 322 14.50 56.20 35.18
C ASP A 322 15.62 55.40 35.87
N PHE A 323 16.19 54.42 35.11
CA PHE A 323 17.35 53.67 35.54
C PHE A 323 18.60 54.55 35.44
N MET A 324 18.57 55.72 36.09
CA MET A 324 19.77 56.49 36.42
C MET A 324 20.46 55.77 37.57
N GLY A 325 20.96 54.55 37.27
CA GLY A 325 21.95 53.89 38.15
C GLY A 325 23.20 54.73 38.21
N LYS A 326 23.97 54.53 39.24
CA LYS A 326 25.29 55.17 39.34
C LYS A 326 26.28 54.60 38.32
N ASP A 327 25.87 53.64 37.50
CA ASP A 327 26.65 53.06 36.43
C ASP A 327 26.62 53.96 35.15
N ILE A 328 27.73 54.00 34.48
CA ILE A 328 27.87 54.75 33.22
C ILE A 328 27.63 53.73 32.08
N PRO A 329 26.62 53.96 31.18
CA PRO A 329 26.33 53.04 30.09
C PRO A 329 27.56 52.78 29.23
N TYR A 330 27.76 51.53 28.82
CA TYR A 330 28.88 51.04 28.01
C TYR A 330 30.26 51.16 28.65
N MET A 331 30.36 51.49 29.94
CA MET A 331 31.62 51.49 30.68
C MET A 331 31.81 50.18 31.42
N HIS A 332 32.98 49.60 31.31
CA HIS A 332 33.33 48.35 31.99
C HIS A 332 34.24 48.61 33.19
N ALA A 333 34.17 47.76 34.23
CA ALA A 333 35.03 47.84 35.39
C ALA A 333 36.52 47.96 35.03
N LYS A 334 36.96 47.21 34.02
CA LYS A 334 38.33 47.28 33.45
C LYS A 334 38.71 48.67 32.93
N THR A 335 37.78 49.44 32.41
CA THR A 335 38.02 50.80 31.97
C THR A 335 38.28 51.71 33.14
N ILE A 336 37.53 51.57 34.25
CA ILE A 336 37.75 52.32 35.48
C ILE A 336 39.08 51.94 36.13
N GLU A 337 39.39 50.64 36.21
CA GLU A 337 40.69 50.14 36.70
C GLU A 337 41.85 50.72 35.90
N TYR A 338 41.73 50.77 34.56
CA TYR A 338 42.73 51.38 33.69
C TYR A 338 42.92 52.86 33.96
N LEU A 339 41.83 53.63 34.11
CA LEU A 339 41.92 55.08 34.48
C LEU A 339 42.57 55.32 35.80
N LEU A 340 42.21 54.52 36.80
CA LEU A 340 42.85 54.60 38.15
C LEU A 340 44.31 54.23 38.05
N LYS A 341 44.73 53.29 37.29
CA LYS A 341 46.10 52.90 37.02
C LYS A 341 46.90 54.00 36.31
N GLN A 342 46.28 54.67 35.33
CA GLN A 342 46.87 55.80 34.61
C GLN A 342 46.91 57.11 35.49
N LYS A 343 46.21 57.10 36.58
CA LYS A 343 46.10 58.28 37.51
C LYS A 343 45.53 59.53 36.82
N ILE A 344 44.86 59.40 35.73
CA ILE A 344 44.25 60.51 34.97
C ILE A 344 42.87 60.05 34.49
N CYS A 345 41.84 60.83 34.82
CA CYS A 345 40.48 60.66 34.26
C CYS A 345 40.39 61.10 32.79
N ILE A 346 39.41 60.60 32.04
CA ILE A 346 39.14 60.98 30.66
C ILE A 346 38.95 62.50 30.51
N CYS A 347 38.42 63.18 31.52
CA CYS A 347 38.30 64.65 31.58
C CYS A 347 39.59 65.42 31.95
N GLY A 348 40.72 64.68 32.08
CA GLY A 348 42.00 65.27 32.45
C GLY A 348 42.27 65.50 33.92
N THR A 349 41.33 65.18 34.81
CA THR A 349 41.48 65.34 36.27
C THR A 349 42.44 64.25 36.75
N HIS A 350 43.40 64.62 37.64
CA HIS A 350 44.32 63.72 38.27
C HIS A 350 43.60 62.86 39.34
N LEU A 351 43.88 61.53 39.29
CA LEU A 351 43.28 60.53 40.18
C LEU A 351 44.36 59.93 41.11
N ASP A 352 44.82 60.76 42.02
CA ASP A 352 45.80 60.33 43.06
C ASP A 352 45.07 59.70 44.24
N GLU A 353 45.62 58.61 44.78
CA GLU A 353 45.06 57.91 45.95
C GLU A 353 44.82 58.85 47.10
N GLY A 354 43.63 58.81 47.73
CA GLY A 354 43.23 59.65 48.83
C GLY A 354 42.55 60.97 48.43
N THR A 355 42.45 61.25 47.10
CA THR A 355 41.71 62.45 46.64
C THR A 355 40.21 62.13 46.42
N VAL A 356 39.36 63.18 46.56
CA VAL A 356 37.92 63.04 46.30
C VAL A 356 37.60 62.50 44.86
N PRO A 357 38.28 62.96 43.78
CA PRO A 357 38.09 62.39 42.45
C PRO A 357 38.44 60.91 42.38
N TYR A 358 39.53 60.45 42.96
CA TYR A 358 39.94 59.04 42.98
C TYR A 358 38.87 58.19 43.66
N THR A 359 38.39 58.61 44.84
CA THR A 359 37.39 57.90 45.66
C THR A 359 36.09 57.76 44.84
N LYS A 360 35.64 58.86 44.20
CA LYS A 360 34.41 58.83 43.38
C LYS A 360 34.50 57.93 42.13
N VAL A 361 35.67 57.91 41.45
CA VAL A 361 35.88 57.05 40.28
C VAL A 361 36.02 55.59 40.70
N ARG A 362 36.67 55.32 41.85
CA ARG A 362 36.80 53.99 42.43
C ARG A 362 35.44 53.39 42.87
N GLU A 363 34.61 54.18 43.49
CA GLU A 363 33.26 53.80 43.90
C GLU A 363 32.41 53.32 42.74
N LEU A 364 32.69 53.78 41.49
CA LEU A 364 31.96 53.32 40.30
C LEU A 364 32.21 51.84 40.05
N ILE A 365 33.34 51.27 40.46
CA ILE A 365 33.63 49.80 40.26
C ILE A 365 32.58 48.94 40.92
N ASP A 366 32.10 49.37 42.12
CA ASP A 366 31.12 48.64 42.92
C ASP A 366 29.71 48.62 42.24
N TYR A 367 29.49 49.50 41.25
CA TYR A 367 28.23 49.65 40.50
C TYR A 367 28.34 49.14 39.06
N LEU A 368 29.55 48.70 38.65
CA LEU A 368 29.81 48.17 37.31
C LEU A 368 30.01 46.66 37.38
N PRO A 369 28.99 45.86 37.21
CA PRO A 369 29.17 44.41 37.02
C PRO A 369 30.00 44.15 35.75
N PRO A 370 30.45 42.90 35.47
CA PRO A 370 31.15 42.53 34.26
C PRO A 370 30.45 43.00 32.98
N GLN A 371 29.12 43.18 33.04
CA GLN A 371 28.33 43.91 32.05
C GLN A 371 27.45 44.92 32.80
N SER A 372 27.53 46.20 32.42
CA SER A 372 26.69 47.24 33.00
C SER A 372 25.21 46.94 32.80
N ILE A 373 24.39 47.02 33.86
CA ILE A 373 22.93 46.83 33.77
C ILE A 373 22.33 47.84 32.81
N SER A 374 22.79 49.09 32.83
CA SER A 374 22.34 50.16 31.93
C SER A 374 22.66 49.84 30.45
N THR A 375 23.83 49.26 30.17
CA THR A 375 24.22 48.80 28.86
C THR A 375 23.31 47.66 28.39
N THR A 376 23.08 46.65 29.23
CA THR A 376 22.21 45.50 28.95
C THR A 376 20.77 45.96 28.69
N ILE A 377 20.24 46.88 29.47
CA ILE A 377 18.92 47.49 29.26
C ILE A 377 18.88 48.27 27.94
N GLY A 378 19.96 49.04 27.65
CA GLY A 378 20.08 49.77 26.40
C GLY A 378 20.07 48.88 25.17
N GLU A 379 20.86 47.80 25.21
CA GLU A 379 20.88 46.78 24.13
C GLU A 379 19.54 46.06 24.00
N PHE A 380 18.93 45.69 25.14
CA PHE A 380 17.58 45.09 25.13
C PHE A 380 16.53 46.02 24.50
N LYS A 381 16.51 47.30 24.88
CA LYS A 381 15.60 48.30 24.31
C LYS A 381 15.80 48.47 22.80
N LYS A 382 17.07 48.49 22.34
CA LYS A 382 17.41 48.59 20.91
C LYS A 382 16.95 47.38 20.12
N GLU A 383 17.28 46.20 20.61
CA GLU A 383 16.89 44.92 19.97
C GLU A 383 15.39 44.72 20.02
N SER A 384 14.73 45.05 21.11
CA SER A 384 13.28 45.01 21.25
C SER A 384 12.56 45.93 20.26
N LYS A 385 13.03 47.17 20.06
CA LYS A 385 12.50 48.06 19.06
C LYS A 385 12.66 47.51 17.65
N ARG A 386 13.82 46.91 17.33
CA ARG A 386 14.06 46.26 16.05
C ARG A 386 13.05 45.11 15.84
N ARG A 387 12.91 44.21 16.81
CA ARG A 387 11.96 43.08 16.76
C ARG A 387 10.50 43.53 16.59
N VAL A 388 10.11 44.59 17.30
CA VAL A 388 8.75 45.14 17.16
C VAL A 388 8.49 45.69 15.75
N ASN A 389 9.49 46.35 15.16
CA ASN A 389 9.34 46.84 13.78
C ASN A 389 9.34 45.72 12.76
N ASP A 390 10.28 44.77 12.84
CA ASP A 390 10.34 43.59 11.97
C ASP A 390 9.02 42.81 12.03
N PHE A 391 8.43 42.69 13.23
CA PHE A 391 7.15 42.00 13.41
C PHE A 391 5.96 42.74 12.77
N LYS A 392 5.96 44.08 12.78
CA LYS A 392 4.89 44.86 12.09
C LYS A 392 4.82 44.53 10.61
N ASP A 393 5.97 44.39 9.95
CA ASP A 393 6.06 44.02 8.53
C ASP A 393 5.54 42.62 8.26
N VAL A 394 5.91 41.67 9.11
CA VAL A 394 5.42 40.28 9.05
C VAL A 394 3.91 40.22 9.29
N TYR A 395 3.43 40.95 10.31
CA TYR A 395 1.99 40.99 10.60
C TYR A 395 1.18 41.61 9.43
N SER A 396 1.72 42.67 8.81
CA SER A 396 1.09 43.25 7.62
C SER A 396 1.02 42.24 6.49
N LYS A 397 2.11 41.52 6.18
CA LYS A 397 2.13 40.50 5.13
C LYS A 397 1.11 39.38 5.38
N ILE A 398 1.05 38.90 6.62
CA ILE A 398 0.07 37.86 6.99
C ILE A 398 -1.36 38.39 6.81
N ARG A 399 -1.64 39.60 7.26
CA ARG A 399 -2.97 40.21 7.10
C ARG A 399 -3.34 40.40 5.62
N ASP A 400 -2.39 40.90 4.81
CA ASP A 400 -2.62 41.14 3.39
C ASP A 400 -2.84 39.80 2.64
N ASN A 401 -2.09 38.75 3.01
CA ASN A 401 -2.31 37.39 2.50
C ASN A 401 -3.67 36.82 2.93
N LEU A 402 -4.13 37.05 4.16
CA LEU A 402 -5.46 36.67 4.62
C LEU A 402 -6.57 37.40 3.83
N ALA A 403 -6.38 38.68 3.47
CA ALA A 403 -7.31 39.40 2.61
C ALA A 403 -7.39 38.79 1.19
N VAL A 404 -6.24 38.34 0.65
CA VAL A 404 -6.22 37.63 -0.63
C VAL A 404 -6.98 36.28 -0.52
N ILE A 405 -6.83 35.54 0.58
CA ILE A 405 -7.59 34.31 0.80
C ILE A 405 -9.09 34.59 0.85
N SER A 406 -9.52 35.62 1.57
CA SER A 406 -10.94 36.03 1.63
C SER A 406 -11.50 36.35 0.23
N GLN A 407 -10.75 37.07 -0.56
CA GLN A 407 -11.17 37.39 -1.95
C GLN A 407 -11.25 36.10 -2.82
N GLN A 408 -10.31 35.18 -2.65
CA GLN A 408 -10.34 33.91 -3.37
C GLN A 408 -11.47 32.99 -2.89
N GLU A 409 -11.88 33.11 -1.62
CA GLU A 409 -13.07 32.42 -1.10
C GLU A 409 -14.35 32.92 -1.73
N ASP A 410 -14.50 34.26 -1.84
CA ASP A 410 -15.66 34.85 -2.50
C ASP A 410 -15.72 34.42 -3.98
N GLU A 411 -14.59 34.49 -4.71
CA GLU A 411 -14.49 34.03 -6.09
C GLU A 411 -14.82 32.55 -6.24
N PHE A 412 -14.37 31.72 -5.30
CA PHE A 412 -14.68 30.28 -5.27
C PHE A 412 -16.17 30.02 -5.10
N VAL A 413 -16.85 30.77 -4.24
CA VAL A 413 -18.31 30.68 -4.04
C VAL A 413 -19.05 31.07 -5.31
N ASP A 414 -18.70 32.23 -5.91
CA ASP A 414 -19.32 32.73 -7.15
C ASP A 414 -19.18 31.73 -8.30
N LEU A 415 -17.98 31.12 -8.48
CA LEU A 415 -17.75 30.11 -9.51
C LEU A 415 -18.54 28.84 -9.29
N ASN A 416 -18.71 28.40 -8.03
CA ASN A 416 -19.55 27.23 -7.70
C ASN A 416 -21.04 27.53 -7.93
N ASP A 417 -21.50 28.73 -7.64
CA ASP A 417 -22.87 29.14 -7.94
C ASP A 417 -23.13 29.18 -9.45
N GLU A 418 -22.18 29.72 -10.24
CA GLU A 418 -22.27 29.64 -11.70
C GLU A 418 -22.27 28.20 -12.21
N LEU A 419 -21.42 27.32 -11.64
CA LEU A 419 -21.39 25.93 -11.98
C LEU A 419 -22.75 25.27 -11.67
N GLY A 420 -23.34 25.54 -10.52
CA GLY A 420 -24.67 25.08 -10.14
C GLY A 420 -25.77 25.52 -11.10
N ILE A 421 -25.69 26.73 -11.65
CA ILE A 421 -26.62 27.24 -12.66
C ILE A 421 -26.45 26.49 -13.99
N VAL A 422 -25.21 26.25 -14.42
CA VAL A 422 -24.93 25.49 -15.64
C VAL A 422 -25.41 24.05 -15.52
N GLU A 423 -25.18 23.40 -14.37
CA GLU A 423 -25.63 22.04 -14.06
C GLU A 423 -27.17 21.96 -14.01
N ASN A 424 -27.83 23.00 -13.50
CA ASN A 424 -29.29 23.09 -13.48
C ASN A 424 -29.91 23.21 -14.89
N LYS A 425 -29.17 23.72 -15.86
CA LYS A 425 -29.63 23.85 -17.26
C LYS A 425 -29.42 22.55 -18.07
N LEU A 426 -28.52 21.69 -17.60
CA LEU A 426 -28.12 20.45 -18.28
C LEU A 426 -29.14 19.29 -18.13
N SER A 427 -30.12 19.34 -17.23
CA SER A 427 -30.92 18.15 -16.96
C SER A 427 -32.35 18.38 -16.45
N GLY A 428 -33.27 17.45 -16.77
CA GLY A 428 -34.64 17.35 -16.25
C GLY A 428 -34.71 16.84 -14.81
N GLY A 429 -35.79 17.10 -14.11
CA GLY A 429 -35.99 17.08 -12.65
C GLY A 429 -35.34 15.95 -11.81
N ASP A 430 -35.36 14.70 -12.26
CA ASP A 430 -34.83 13.57 -11.46
C ASP A 430 -33.32 13.39 -11.61
N VAL A 431 -32.76 13.76 -12.76
CA VAL A 431 -31.33 13.77 -13.06
C VAL A 431 -30.61 14.87 -12.28
N ARG A 432 -31.27 16.00 -12.01
CA ARG A 432 -30.68 17.10 -11.22
C ARG A 432 -30.31 16.73 -9.79
N ALA A 433 -31.15 15.94 -9.13
CA ALA A 433 -30.88 15.47 -7.76
C ALA A 433 -29.67 14.52 -7.74
N LYS A 434 -29.56 13.64 -8.74
CA LYS A 434 -28.43 12.71 -8.90
C LYS A 434 -27.12 13.46 -9.18
N VAL A 435 -27.10 14.39 -10.14
CA VAL A 435 -25.93 15.18 -10.47
C VAL A 435 -25.44 16.00 -9.26
N ARG A 436 -26.36 16.59 -8.48
CA ARG A 436 -25.98 17.28 -7.23
C ARG A 436 -25.39 16.34 -6.19
N ALA A 437 -25.95 15.14 -6.03
CA ALA A 437 -25.43 14.15 -5.11
C ALA A 437 -24.01 13.72 -5.51
N ILE A 438 -23.78 13.46 -6.80
CA ILE A 438 -22.47 13.07 -7.33
C ILE A 438 -21.46 14.20 -7.16
N HIS A 439 -21.87 15.47 -7.41
CA HIS A 439 -20.98 16.61 -7.20
C HIS A 439 -20.57 16.79 -5.74
N ASN A 440 -21.48 16.58 -4.80
CA ASN A 440 -21.16 16.60 -3.38
C ASN A 440 -20.19 15.46 -3.00
N GLU A 441 -20.38 14.27 -3.58
CA GLU A 441 -19.45 13.16 -3.37
C GLU A 441 -18.06 13.46 -3.93
N LEU A 442 -17.97 14.09 -5.11
CA LEU A 442 -16.70 14.54 -5.68
C LEU A 442 -15.98 15.54 -4.77
N GLN A 443 -16.70 16.52 -4.23
CA GLN A 443 -16.12 17.47 -3.27
C GLN A 443 -15.61 16.78 -2.01
N ILE A 444 -16.35 15.81 -1.49
CA ILE A 444 -15.93 15.03 -0.33
C ILE A 444 -14.65 14.24 -0.66
N CYS A 445 -14.59 13.57 -1.82
CA CYS A 445 -13.39 12.85 -2.25
C CYS A 445 -12.18 13.77 -2.37
N GLU A 446 -12.34 14.95 -2.98
CA GLU A 446 -11.26 15.95 -3.11
C GLU A 446 -10.78 16.46 -1.74
N GLN A 447 -11.70 16.69 -0.83
CA GLN A 447 -11.37 17.14 0.51
C GLN A 447 -10.65 16.05 1.31
N THR A 448 -11.07 14.81 1.20
CA THR A 448 -10.42 13.64 1.80
C THR A 448 -8.99 13.51 1.26
N ILE A 449 -8.80 13.44 -0.07
CA ILE A 449 -7.47 13.36 -0.70
C ILE A 449 -6.55 14.47 -0.19
N ARG A 450 -7.06 15.68 -0.08
CA ARG A 450 -6.26 16.83 0.37
C ARG A 450 -5.87 16.74 1.83
N ASN A 451 -6.82 16.39 2.69
CA ASN A 451 -6.59 16.29 4.12
C ASN A 451 -5.61 15.17 4.45
N ASP A 452 -5.84 14.00 3.86
CA ASP A 452 -5.04 12.81 4.12
C ASP A 452 -3.63 12.95 3.52
N SER A 453 -3.49 13.59 2.34
CA SER A 453 -2.18 13.94 1.79
C SER A 453 -1.39 14.88 2.71
N ASN A 454 -2.05 15.91 3.27
CA ASN A 454 -1.40 16.83 4.19
C ASN A 454 -1.01 16.13 5.52
N GLU A 455 -1.85 15.23 6.02
CA GLU A 455 -1.52 14.44 7.21
C GLU A 455 -0.35 13.50 6.91
N ARG A 456 -0.36 12.79 5.79
CA ARG A 456 0.72 11.92 5.33
C ARG A 456 2.06 12.67 5.26
N ASP A 457 2.08 13.85 4.64
CA ASP A 457 3.30 14.65 4.51
C ASP A 457 3.85 15.09 5.88
N ARG A 458 2.96 15.41 6.84
CA ARG A 458 3.36 15.68 8.24
C ARG A 458 3.95 14.42 8.89
N LYS A 459 3.33 13.27 8.70
CA LYS A 459 3.83 12.00 9.24
C LYS A 459 5.19 11.62 8.65
N ILE A 460 5.42 11.87 7.36
CA ILE A 460 6.73 11.69 6.72
C ILE A 460 7.80 12.60 7.37
N ALA A 461 7.46 13.85 7.65
CA ALA A 461 8.37 14.76 8.34
C ALA A 461 8.65 14.33 9.79
N ASP A 462 7.63 13.88 10.52
CA ASP A 462 7.78 13.33 11.88
C ASP A 462 8.67 12.09 11.87
N ARG A 463 8.48 11.18 10.90
CA ARG A 463 9.32 10.00 10.70
C ARG A 463 10.78 10.36 10.51
N SER A 464 11.07 11.30 9.60
CA SER A 464 12.43 11.75 9.32
C SER A 464 13.10 12.37 10.56
N LYS A 465 12.34 13.08 11.39
CA LYS A 465 12.84 13.60 12.66
C LYS A 465 13.22 12.47 13.62
N ARG A 466 12.37 11.44 13.75
CA ARG A 466 12.66 10.28 14.62
C ARG A 466 13.84 9.46 14.10
N GLU A 467 13.96 9.30 12.80
CA GLU A 467 15.13 8.67 12.18
C GLU A 467 16.42 9.41 12.52
N SER A 468 16.43 10.74 12.42
CA SER A 468 17.60 11.55 12.78
C SER A 468 17.94 11.48 14.27
N GLU A 469 16.93 11.41 15.16
CA GLU A 469 17.11 11.21 16.60
C GLU A 469 17.72 9.82 16.89
N MET A 470 17.23 8.80 16.21
CA MET A 470 17.73 7.42 16.29
C MET A 470 19.19 7.31 15.83
N GLU A 471 19.52 7.89 14.67
CA GLU A 471 20.89 7.88 14.14
C GLU A 471 21.90 8.58 15.07
N ARG A 472 21.51 9.70 15.67
CA ARG A 472 22.35 10.39 16.68
C ARG A 472 22.57 9.50 17.89
N ALA A 473 21.50 8.90 18.42
CA ALA A 473 21.59 8.01 19.56
C ALA A 473 22.45 6.76 19.25
N ASP A 474 22.35 6.20 18.04
CA ASP A 474 23.17 5.07 17.60
C ASP A 474 24.66 5.45 17.47
N THR A 475 24.94 6.63 16.92
CA THR A 475 26.30 7.13 16.79
C THR A 475 26.95 7.31 18.18
N GLU A 476 26.26 7.92 19.12
CA GLU A 476 26.75 8.11 20.50
C GLU A 476 26.91 6.76 21.21
N ARG A 477 25.96 5.85 21.06
CA ARG A 477 26.02 4.50 21.61
C ARG A 477 27.22 3.75 21.03
N ARG A 478 27.46 3.80 19.71
CA ARG A 478 28.58 3.15 19.01
C ARG A 478 29.92 3.63 19.53
N ASN A 479 30.09 4.93 19.72
CA ASN A 479 31.30 5.52 20.30
C ASN A 479 31.61 4.96 21.70
N LEU A 480 30.60 4.79 22.54
CA LEU A 480 30.74 4.22 23.88
C LEU A 480 30.97 2.70 23.86
N THR A 481 30.37 2.01 22.90
CA THR A 481 30.44 0.55 22.73
C THR A 481 31.85 0.10 22.36
N LEU A 482 32.55 0.89 21.56
CA LEU A 482 33.93 0.60 21.14
C LEU A 482 34.96 0.62 22.30
N LEU A 483 34.58 1.06 23.48
CA LEU A 483 35.44 1.07 24.68
C LEU A 483 35.40 -0.26 25.42
N ASP A 484 34.48 -1.17 25.13
CA ASP A 484 34.32 -2.47 25.80
C ASP A 484 34.61 -3.62 24.80
N GLU A 485 35.48 -4.55 25.18
CA GLU A 485 35.93 -5.67 24.34
C GLU A 485 34.80 -6.61 23.94
N ASN A 486 33.82 -6.87 24.81
CA ASN A 486 32.66 -7.73 24.51
C ASN A 486 31.72 -7.02 23.53
N ASN A 487 31.47 -5.76 23.76
CA ASN A 487 30.64 -4.94 22.88
C ASN A 487 31.25 -4.74 21.50
N LYS A 488 32.60 -4.67 21.40
CA LYS A 488 33.30 -4.63 20.08
C LYS A 488 32.96 -5.85 19.22
N LYS A 489 32.88 -7.05 19.79
CA LYS A 489 32.52 -8.26 19.04
C LYS A 489 31.09 -8.18 18.52
N ILE A 490 30.16 -7.70 19.35
CA ILE A 490 28.77 -7.50 18.96
C ILE A 490 28.68 -6.47 17.83
N GLU A 491 29.43 -5.36 17.91
CA GLU A 491 29.48 -4.33 16.87
C GLU A 491 30.01 -4.88 15.53
N ILE A 492 31.00 -5.74 15.56
CA ILE A 492 31.51 -6.42 14.36
C ILE A 492 30.38 -7.27 13.73
N TYR A 493 29.67 -8.08 14.50
CA TYR A 493 28.56 -8.90 13.99
C TYR A 493 27.41 -8.04 13.46
N LYS A 494 27.07 -6.97 14.18
CA LYS A 494 26.08 -5.97 13.72
C LYS A 494 26.50 -5.37 12.37
N THR A 495 27.76 -4.96 12.23
CA THR A 495 28.29 -4.38 10.97
C THR A 495 28.20 -5.36 9.80
N TYR A 496 28.47 -6.64 10.04
CA TYR A 496 28.27 -7.68 9.02
C TYR A 496 26.76 -7.82 8.65
N ALA A 497 25.88 -7.82 9.65
CA ALA A 497 24.45 -7.90 9.40
C ALA A 497 23.92 -6.68 8.63
N GLU A 498 24.40 -5.48 8.95
CA GLU A 498 24.06 -4.24 8.24
C GLU A 498 24.58 -4.26 6.78
N ARG A 499 25.74 -4.86 6.56
CA ARG A 499 26.28 -5.04 5.21
C ARG A 499 25.43 -6.03 4.39
N ILE A 500 25.10 -7.18 4.97
CA ILE A 500 24.21 -8.17 4.35
C ILE A 500 22.86 -7.53 4.01
N TYR A 501 22.28 -6.76 4.92
CA TYR A 501 21.02 -6.06 4.69
C TYR A 501 21.11 -5.13 3.46
N ARG A 502 22.16 -4.37 3.34
CA ARG A 502 22.38 -3.43 2.23
C ARG A 502 22.59 -4.15 0.90
N GLU A 503 23.43 -5.18 0.89
CA GLU A 503 23.67 -6.00 -0.31
C GLU A 503 22.39 -6.70 -0.76
N LEU A 504 21.57 -7.21 0.19
CA LEU A 504 20.26 -7.80 -0.13
C LEU A 504 19.27 -6.78 -0.70
N GLN A 505 19.27 -5.53 -0.20
CA GLN A 505 18.40 -4.47 -0.73
C GLN A 505 18.81 -4.07 -2.16
N GLU A 506 20.11 -3.91 -2.41
CA GLU A 506 20.62 -3.58 -3.74
C GLU A 506 20.29 -4.68 -4.74
N GLU A 507 20.51 -5.95 -4.35
CA GLU A 507 20.21 -7.10 -5.20
C GLU A 507 18.71 -7.24 -5.45
N TYR A 508 17.89 -7.05 -4.42
CA TYR A 508 16.43 -7.08 -4.55
C TYR A 508 15.92 -6.03 -5.54
N THR A 509 16.42 -4.80 -5.41
CA THR A 509 16.01 -3.69 -6.28
C THR A 509 16.38 -3.96 -7.73
N THR A 510 17.58 -4.50 -7.95
CA THR A 510 18.08 -4.85 -9.30
C THR A 510 17.29 -6.01 -9.89
N SER A 511 17.08 -7.07 -9.11
CA SER A 511 16.35 -8.26 -9.54
C SER A 511 14.87 -7.93 -9.80
N GLU A 512 14.24 -7.10 -8.96
CA GLU A 512 12.86 -6.65 -9.15
C GLU A 512 12.68 -5.89 -10.46
N ALA A 513 13.58 -4.94 -10.75
CA ALA A 513 13.52 -4.16 -11.98
C ALA A 513 13.68 -5.05 -13.23
N GLN A 514 14.62 -5.99 -13.22
CA GLN A 514 14.83 -6.94 -14.30
C GLN A 514 13.63 -7.88 -14.49
N ILE A 515 13.06 -8.37 -13.41
CA ILE A 515 11.87 -9.24 -13.43
C ILE A 515 10.68 -8.48 -14.02
N ARG A 516 10.48 -7.24 -13.64
CA ARG A 516 9.39 -6.39 -14.13
C ARG A 516 9.54 -6.11 -15.63
N GLU A 517 10.73 -5.82 -16.11
CA GLU A 517 11.02 -5.63 -17.54
C GLU A 517 10.79 -6.92 -18.34
N ARG A 518 11.26 -8.07 -17.84
CA ARG A 518 10.99 -9.38 -18.46
C ARG A 518 9.50 -9.70 -18.46
N LEU A 519 8.80 -9.41 -17.38
CA LEU A 519 7.35 -9.60 -17.29
C LEU A 519 6.62 -8.75 -18.32
N GLN A 520 6.95 -7.47 -18.42
CA GLN A 520 6.38 -6.57 -19.43
C GLN A 520 6.59 -7.08 -20.83
N THR A 521 7.79 -7.55 -21.16
CA THR A 521 8.12 -8.13 -22.47
C THR A 521 7.30 -9.39 -22.72
N THR A 522 7.26 -10.32 -21.76
CA THR A 522 6.53 -11.58 -21.88
C THR A 522 5.03 -11.35 -22.06
N ILE A 523 4.45 -10.43 -21.30
CA ILE A 523 3.04 -10.07 -21.40
C ILE A 523 2.74 -9.46 -22.77
N ASN A 524 3.58 -8.56 -23.27
CA ASN A 524 3.40 -7.96 -24.58
C ASN A 524 3.48 -9.00 -25.71
N ASP A 525 4.37 -9.99 -25.61
CA ASP A 525 4.47 -11.07 -26.58
C ASP A 525 3.22 -11.95 -26.61
N ILE A 526 2.64 -12.23 -25.44
CA ILE A 526 1.39 -12.98 -25.34
C ILE A 526 0.22 -12.12 -25.81
N PHE A 527 0.16 -10.86 -25.40
CA PHE A 527 -0.90 -9.93 -25.78
C PHE A 527 -0.98 -9.73 -27.29
N LYS A 528 0.17 -9.56 -27.96
CA LYS A 528 0.26 -9.45 -29.43
C LYS A 528 -0.25 -10.71 -30.15
N LYS A 529 -0.13 -11.89 -29.56
CA LYS A 529 -0.69 -13.12 -30.11
C LYS A 529 -2.21 -13.15 -30.00
N ILE A 530 -2.77 -12.67 -28.89
CA ILE A 530 -4.22 -12.70 -28.61
C ILE A 530 -4.93 -11.52 -29.28
N TYR A 531 -4.28 -10.37 -29.36
CA TYR A 531 -4.85 -9.14 -29.87
C TYR A 531 -4.02 -8.56 -31.03
N GLU A 532 -4.54 -8.66 -32.25
CA GLU A 532 -3.95 -8.06 -33.44
C GLU A 532 -4.36 -6.58 -33.54
N GLY A 533 -3.67 -5.69 -32.89
CA GLY A 533 -3.87 -4.26 -32.95
C GLY A 533 -2.62 -3.52 -32.51
N GLY A 534 -2.53 -2.24 -32.80
CA GLY A 534 -1.39 -1.39 -32.43
C GLY A 534 -1.35 -1.02 -30.95
N LEU A 535 -1.75 -1.91 -30.04
CA LEU A 535 -1.70 -1.69 -28.60
C LEU A 535 -0.50 -2.38 -27.96
N TYR A 536 0.05 -1.76 -26.92
CA TYR A 536 1.09 -2.36 -26.09
C TYR A 536 0.86 -2.02 -24.63
N LEU A 537 1.45 -2.83 -23.74
CA LEU A 537 1.29 -2.75 -22.28
C LEU A 537 2.58 -2.26 -21.63
N THR A 538 2.44 -1.41 -20.63
CA THR A 538 3.54 -1.03 -19.74
C THR A 538 3.20 -1.39 -18.30
N ILE A 539 4.22 -1.67 -17.50
CA ILE A 539 4.11 -2.00 -16.08
C ILE A 539 4.97 -1.01 -15.30
N ASP A 540 4.36 -0.23 -14.41
CA ASP A 540 5.07 0.70 -13.55
C ASP A 540 5.74 -0.01 -12.34
N ASP A 541 6.41 0.77 -11.47
CA ASP A 541 7.09 0.29 -10.27
C ASP A 541 6.14 -0.28 -9.19
N LYS A 542 4.85 0.04 -9.29
CA LYS A 542 3.78 -0.50 -8.44
C LYS A 542 3.02 -1.65 -9.10
N TYR A 543 3.50 -2.12 -10.26
CA TYR A 543 2.86 -3.15 -11.08
C TYR A 543 1.48 -2.77 -11.64
N HIS A 544 1.19 -1.46 -11.79
CA HIS A 544 0.03 -1.05 -12.56
C HIS A 544 0.28 -1.30 -14.04
N ILE A 545 -0.77 -1.76 -14.72
CA ILE A 545 -0.72 -2.01 -16.16
C ILE A 545 -1.45 -0.89 -16.88
N SER A 546 -0.74 -0.18 -17.74
CA SER A 546 -1.30 0.83 -18.64
C SER A 546 -1.26 0.35 -20.09
N VAL A 547 -2.29 0.70 -20.85
CA VAL A 547 -2.43 0.31 -22.25
C VAL A 547 -2.20 1.53 -23.12
N TYR A 548 -1.28 1.41 -24.07
CA TYR A 548 -0.93 2.47 -25.01
C TYR A 548 -1.15 2.03 -26.43
N ALA A 549 -1.43 2.97 -27.33
CA ALA A 549 -1.45 2.72 -28.77
C ALA A 549 -0.14 3.19 -29.41
N THR A 550 0.31 2.46 -30.44
CA THR A 550 1.59 2.75 -31.13
C THR A 550 1.63 4.14 -31.76
N ASP A 551 0.47 4.67 -32.18
CA ASP A 551 0.34 5.93 -32.91
C ASP A 551 -0.36 7.06 -32.11
N TYR A 552 -0.48 6.91 -30.78
CA TYR A 552 -1.16 7.88 -29.92
C TYR A 552 -0.40 8.10 -28.61
N GLU A 553 -0.16 9.37 -28.26
CA GLU A 553 0.44 9.74 -26.97
C GLU A 553 -0.64 9.85 -25.87
N GLY A 554 -0.73 8.83 -25.03
CA GLY A 554 -1.65 8.77 -23.88
C GLY A 554 -2.21 7.37 -23.67
N ASP A 555 -2.81 7.16 -22.50
CA ASP A 555 -3.53 5.93 -22.17
C ASP A 555 -4.76 5.77 -23.07
N VAL A 556 -5.03 4.55 -23.47
CA VAL A 556 -6.19 4.22 -24.33
C VAL A 556 -7.23 3.50 -23.50
N GLU A 557 -8.47 4.00 -23.51
CA GLU A 557 -9.60 3.26 -22.96
C GLU A 557 -9.80 1.96 -23.73
N THR A 558 -9.82 0.86 -23.01
CA THR A 558 -9.97 -0.47 -23.59
C THR A 558 -11.43 -0.93 -23.59
N SER A 559 -11.87 -1.55 -24.66
CA SER A 559 -13.14 -2.28 -24.67
C SER A 559 -13.09 -3.50 -23.76
N THR A 560 -14.23 -4.03 -23.32
CA THR A 560 -14.32 -5.21 -22.44
C THR A 560 -13.47 -6.38 -22.96
N ALA A 561 -13.52 -6.67 -24.27
CA ALA A 561 -12.73 -7.76 -24.85
C ALA A 561 -11.22 -7.48 -24.86
N GLN A 562 -10.80 -6.24 -25.04
CA GLN A 562 -9.40 -5.83 -24.93
C GLN A 562 -8.90 -5.97 -23.49
N SER A 563 -9.69 -5.47 -22.54
CA SER A 563 -9.39 -5.57 -21.11
C SER A 563 -9.24 -7.02 -20.64
N ILE A 564 -10.11 -7.91 -21.11
CA ILE A 564 -10.02 -9.35 -20.82
C ILE A 564 -8.74 -9.94 -21.44
N SER A 565 -8.38 -9.52 -22.68
CA SER A 565 -7.14 -9.95 -23.34
C SER A 565 -5.90 -9.50 -22.57
N VAL A 566 -5.90 -8.28 -21.99
CA VAL A 566 -4.82 -7.76 -21.15
C VAL A 566 -4.61 -8.63 -19.92
N ILE A 567 -5.69 -8.91 -19.18
CA ILE A 567 -5.60 -9.73 -17.96
C ILE A 567 -5.17 -11.15 -18.28
N PHE A 568 -5.73 -11.71 -19.35
CA PHE A 568 -5.36 -13.03 -19.80
C PHE A 568 -3.86 -13.10 -20.14
N ALA A 569 -3.35 -12.14 -20.93
CA ALA A 569 -1.93 -12.05 -21.27
C ALA A 569 -1.06 -11.90 -20.02
N PHE A 570 -1.55 -11.15 -19.05
CA PHE A 570 -0.84 -10.92 -17.80
C PHE A 570 -0.75 -12.19 -16.94
N ILE A 571 -1.88 -12.86 -16.66
CA ILE A 571 -1.90 -14.08 -15.84
C ILE A 571 -1.03 -15.17 -16.51
N THR A 572 -1.22 -15.38 -17.81
CA THR A 572 -0.43 -16.36 -18.56
C THR A 572 1.05 -15.97 -18.66
N GLY A 573 1.35 -14.67 -18.70
CA GLY A 573 2.72 -14.14 -18.67
C GLY A 573 3.46 -14.46 -17.38
N ILE A 574 2.82 -14.24 -16.22
CA ILE A 574 3.38 -14.59 -14.92
C ILE A 574 3.64 -16.09 -14.80
N ILE A 575 2.66 -16.91 -15.16
CA ILE A 575 2.77 -18.37 -15.09
C ILE A 575 3.88 -18.87 -15.99
N LYS A 576 3.96 -18.33 -17.22
CA LYS A 576 5.04 -18.64 -18.16
C LYS A 576 6.40 -18.28 -17.60
N MET A 577 6.57 -17.08 -17.06
CA MET A 577 7.84 -16.67 -16.46
C MET A 577 8.25 -17.57 -15.28
N ALA A 578 7.31 -17.91 -14.41
CA ALA A 578 7.56 -18.81 -13.28
C ALA A 578 8.03 -20.20 -13.79
N ARG A 579 7.39 -20.71 -14.84
CA ARG A 579 7.79 -21.97 -15.51
C ARG A 579 9.16 -21.86 -16.17
N ASP A 580 9.42 -20.78 -16.90
CA ASP A 580 10.68 -20.57 -17.63
C ASP A 580 11.86 -20.44 -16.64
N ASN A 581 11.68 -19.74 -15.51
CA ASN A 581 12.69 -19.67 -14.45
C ASN A 581 13.02 -21.04 -13.88
N ARG A 582 12.03 -21.89 -13.62
CA ARG A 582 12.24 -23.25 -13.10
C ARG A 582 13.02 -24.13 -14.09
N ASN A 583 12.77 -23.99 -15.38
CA ASN A 583 13.40 -24.77 -16.44
C ASN A 583 14.74 -24.18 -16.93
N SER A 584 15.15 -23.04 -16.36
CA SER A 584 16.42 -22.40 -16.70
C SER A 584 17.62 -23.21 -16.23
N THR A 585 18.73 -23.14 -16.97
CA THR A 585 20.04 -23.66 -16.55
C THR A 585 20.84 -22.64 -15.75
N ASP A 586 20.35 -21.43 -15.62
CA ASP A 586 20.95 -20.35 -14.86
C ASP A 586 20.62 -20.51 -13.38
N GLU A 587 21.64 -20.59 -12.52
CA GLU A 587 21.50 -20.76 -11.07
C GLU A 587 20.71 -19.61 -10.43
N ASP A 588 20.91 -18.39 -10.88
CA ASP A 588 20.18 -17.20 -10.36
C ASP A 588 18.69 -17.27 -10.73
N ALA A 589 18.36 -17.70 -11.94
CA ALA A 589 16.99 -17.92 -12.37
C ALA A 589 16.33 -19.08 -11.61
N GLN A 590 17.08 -20.14 -11.27
CA GLN A 590 16.57 -21.23 -10.45
C GLN A 590 16.29 -20.82 -9.00
N LEU A 591 17.09 -19.91 -8.42
CA LEU A 591 16.82 -19.34 -7.10
C LEU A 591 15.51 -18.53 -7.05
N LEU A 592 15.12 -17.96 -8.18
CA LEU A 592 13.87 -17.24 -8.38
C LEU A 592 12.74 -18.13 -8.91
N SER A 593 12.93 -19.45 -8.97
CA SER A 593 11.92 -20.37 -9.44
C SER A 593 10.81 -20.56 -8.40
N SER A 594 9.59 -20.68 -8.87
CA SER A 594 8.44 -21.09 -8.05
C SER A 594 7.97 -22.49 -8.44
N GLU A 595 7.24 -23.12 -7.55
CA GLU A 595 6.54 -24.37 -7.84
C GLU A 595 5.51 -24.21 -8.97
N PRO A 596 5.25 -25.27 -9.77
CA PRO A 596 4.22 -25.21 -10.80
C PRO A 596 2.84 -25.03 -10.17
N TYR A 597 2.00 -24.22 -10.80
CA TYR A 597 0.62 -24.03 -10.39
C TYR A 597 -0.33 -24.37 -11.53
N PRO A 598 -1.51 -24.96 -11.25
CA PRO A 598 -2.52 -25.21 -12.24
C PRO A 598 -3.24 -23.93 -12.61
N LEU A 599 -3.67 -23.81 -13.87
CA LEU A 599 -4.54 -22.76 -14.33
C LEU A 599 -5.96 -23.31 -14.44
N VAL A 600 -6.84 -22.89 -13.53
CA VAL A 600 -8.25 -23.33 -13.47
C VAL A 600 -9.15 -22.17 -13.87
N MET A 601 -9.91 -22.33 -14.95
CA MET A 601 -10.68 -21.24 -15.55
C MET A 601 -12.14 -21.63 -15.75
N ASP A 602 -13.08 -20.80 -15.26
CA ASP A 602 -14.50 -20.95 -15.52
C ASP A 602 -14.94 -19.99 -16.63
N ALA A 603 -15.41 -20.56 -17.74
CA ALA A 603 -15.91 -19.87 -18.93
C ALA A 603 -15.00 -18.75 -19.49
N PRO A 604 -13.66 -18.93 -19.60
CA PRO A 604 -12.73 -17.86 -19.99
C PRO A 604 -12.91 -17.43 -21.45
N LEU A 605 -13.52 -18.26 -22.29
CA LEU A 605 -13.68 -18.02 -23.73
C LEU A 605 -14.96 -17.24 -24.07
N SER A 606 -15.87 -17.06 -23.12
CA SER A 606 -17.22 -16.50 -23.36
C SER A 606 -17.24 -15.06 -23.87
N ALA A 607 -16.18 -14.31 -23.65
CA ALA A 607 -16.05 -12.91 -24.06
C ALA A 607 -15.25 -12.72 -25.37
N PHE A 608 -14.73 -13.81 -25.95
CA PHE A 608 -13.91 -13.78 -27.16
C PHE A 608 -14.69 -14.19 -28.41
N ASP A 609 -14.35 -13.58 -29.54
CA ASP A 609 -14.76 -14.04 -30.83
C ASP A 609 -14.01 -15.34 -31.26
N LYS A 610 -14.50 -16.03 -32.28
CA LYS A 610 -13.92 -17.30 -32.74
C LYS A 610 -12.43 -17.23 -33.06
N ARG A 611 -11.95 -16.10 -33.59
CA ARG A 611 -10.53 -15.91 -33.93
C ARG A 611 -9.66 -15.85 -32.70
N ARG A 612 -10.11 -15.11 -31.68
CA ARG A 612 -9.41 -14.99 -30.37
C ARG A 612 -9.50 -16.29 -29.59
N ILE A 613 -10.64 -17.00 -29.64
CA ILE A 613 -10.77 -18.34 -29.04
C ILE A 613 -9.66 -19.26 -29.55
N LYS A 614 -9.43 -19.28 -30.87
CA LYS A 614 -8.35 -20.07 -31.46
C LYS A 614 -7.00 -19.72 -30.85
N THR A 615 -6.63 -18.45 -30.87
CA THR A 615 -5.31 -17.99 -30.37
C THR A 615 -5.12 -18.26 -28.86
N VAL A 616 -6.17 -18.07 -28.07
CA VAL A 616 -6.16 -18.36 -26.64
C VAL A 616 -5.99 -19.86 -26.38
N CYS A 617 -6.74 -20.71 -27.11
CA CYS A 617 -6.66 -22.17 -26.99
C CYS A 617 -5.29 -22.72 -27.40
N GLU A 618 -4.66 -22.15 -28.41
CA GLU A 618 -3.30 -22.51 -28.83
C GLU A 618 -2.24 -22.07 -27.80
N ALA A 619 -2.40 -20.89 -27.16
CA ALA A 619 -1.44 -20.35 -26.23
C ALA A 619 -1.49 -20.99 -24.82
N LEU A 620 -2.68 -21.34 -24.33
CA LEU A 620 -2.89 -21.84 -22.96
C LEU A 620 -2.05 -23.07 -22.60
N PRO A 621 -2.03 -24.15 -23.41
CA PRO A 621 -1.26 -25.36 -23.08
C PRO A 621 0.25 -25.14 -23.06
N GLU A 622 0.71 -24.07 -23.71
CA GLU A 622 2.14 -23.71 -23.77
C GLU A 622 2.60 -22.90 -22.56
N THR A 623 1.66 -22.21 -21.89
CA THR A 623 1.98 -21.28 -20.82
C THR A 623 1.99 -21.91 -19.44
N ALA A 624 1.10 -22.87 -19.17
CA ALA A 624 0.98 -23.51 -17.85
C ALA A 624 1.31 -25.01 -17.92
N ASP A 625 1.81 -25.55 -16.80
CA ASP A 625 2.08 -26.99 -16.68
C ASP A 625 0.81 -27.84 -16.64
N GLN A 626 -0.29 -27.25 -16.14
CA GLN A 626 -1.61 -27.87 -16.09
C GLN A 626 -2.69 -26.82 -16.33
N VAL A 627 -3.63 -27.12 -17.22
CA VAL A 627 -4.77 -26.28 -17.56
C VAL A 627 -6.07 -27.05 -17.33
N ILE A 628 -6.97 -26.50 -16.55
CA ILE A 628 -8.31 -27.04 -16.30
C ILE A 628 -9.30 -25.96 -16.72
N ILE A 629 -10.13 -26.25 -17.72
CA ILE A 629 -11.00 -25.26 -18.33
C ILE A 629 -12.46 -25.75 -18.34
N PHE A 630 -13.34 -24.96 -17.75
CA PHE A 630 -14.78 -25.16 -17.82
C PHE A 630 -15.34 -24.34 -18.96
N ILE A 631 -15.97 -24.95 -19.94
CA ILE A 631 -16.36 -24.31 -21.18
C ILE A 631 -17.86 -24.53 -21.45
N LYS A 632 -18.49 -23.56 -22.14
CA LYS A 632 -19.82 -23.78 -22.68
C LYS A 632 -19.78 -24.78 -23.80
N ASP A 633 -20.88 -25.48 -24.02
CA ASP A 633 -21.07 -26.43 -25.09
C ASP A 633 -20.74 -25.82 -26.46
N THR A 634 -21.23 -24.60 -26.73
CA THR A 634 -20.97 -23.86 -27.99
C THR A 634 -19.49 -23.56 -28.26
N ASP A 635 -18.67 -23.41 -27.23
CA ASP A 635 -17.26 -23.08 -27.35
C ASP A 635 -16.40 -24.35 -27.25
N GLY A 636 -17.00 -25.45 -26.77
CA GLY A 636 -16.35 -26.73 -26.53
C GLY A 636 -15.74 -27.35 -27.81
N GLU A 637 -16.50 -27.37 -28.91
CA GLU A 637 -16.02 -27.89 -30.20
C GLU A 637 -14.77 -27.15 -30.70
N LEU A 638 -14.77 -25.81 -30.59
CA LEU A 638 -13.63 -24.98 -30.98
C LEU A 638 -12.42 -25.21 -30.08
N ALA A 639 -12.64 -25.32 -28.77
CA ALA A 639 -11.56 -25.59 -27.81
C ALA A 639 -10.95 -26.97 -28.04
N GLU A 640 -11.77 -28.00 -28.33
CA GLU A 640 -11.29 -29.34 -28.65
C GLU A 640 -10.51 -29.36 -29.97
N GLU A 641 -10.96 -28.60 -30.98
CA GLU A 641 -10.26 -28.49 -32.27
C GLU A 641 -8.87 -27.85 -32.10
N TYR A 642 -8.77 -26.74 -31.35
CA TYR A 642 -7.53 -25.96 -31.26
C TYR A 642 -6.56 -26.43 -30.17
N MET A 643 -7.03 -27.07 -29.10
CA MET A 643 -6.16 -27.66 -28.09
C MET A 643 -5.71 -29.10 -28.46
N GLY A 644 -6.47 -29.80 -29.29
CA GLY A 644 -6.10 -31.03 -29.95
C GLY A 644 -5.37 -32.05 -29.10
N ASP A 645 -4.13 -32.35 -29.47
CA ASP A 645 -3.28 -33.35 -28.85
C ASP A 645 -2.84 -32.98 -27.40
N ARG A 646 -3.07 -31.79 -26.95
CA ARG A 646 -2.76 -31.33 -25.57
C ARG A 646 -3.81 -31.76 -24.55
N ILE A 647 -4.98 -32.24 -24.99
CA ILE A 647 -6.06 -32.65 -24.11
C ILE A 647 -5.75 -34.04 -23.56
N GLY A 648 -5.62 -34.14 -22.26
CA GLY A 648 -5.38 -35.37 -21.51
C GLY A 648 -6.63 -35.93 -20.83
N SER A 649 -7.62 -35.08 -20.52
CA SER A 649 -8.88 -35.49 -19.88
C SER A 649 -10.06 -34.68 -20.42
N ARG A 650 -11.21 -35.33 -20.58
CA ARG A 650 -12.46 -34.73 -21.08
C ARG A 650 -13.62 -35.19 -20.24
N HIS A 651 -14.45 -34.25 -19.83
CA HIS A 651 -15.64 -34.50 -19.03
C HIS A 651 -16.80 -33.63 -19.52
N TYR A 652 -18.03 -34.15 -19.35
CA TYR A 652 -19.25 -33.45 -19.72
C TYR A 652 -20.17 -33.38 -18.50
N PHE A 653 -20.76 -32.21 -18.25
CA PHE A 653 -21.80 -32.03 -17.25
C PHE A 653 -23.17 -32.26 -17.88
N ASP A 654 -23.84 -33.30 -17.45
CA ASP A 654 -25.21 -33.60 -17.83
C ASP A 654 -26.18 -33.25 -16.71
N LYS A 655 -26.99 -32.21 -16.94
CA LYS A 655 -27.98 -31.73 -15.97
C LYS A 655 -29.21 -32.61 -15.98
N LYS A 656 -29.38 -33.43 -14.96
CA LYS A 656 -30.56 -34.33 -14.84
C LYS A 656 -31.81 -33.57 -14.39
N ASN A 657 -31.66 -32.56 -13.52
CA ASN A 657 -32.71 -31.67 -13.05
C ASN A 657 -32.08 -30.42 -12.40
N GLU A 658 -32.91 -29.53 -11.85
CA GLU A 658 -32.45 -28.27 -11.22
C GLU A 658 -31.52 -28.48 -10.01
N PHE A 659 -31.46 -29.68 -9.44
CA PHE A 659 -30.76 -29.98 -8.19
C PHE A 659 -29.71 -31.09 -8.36
N GLU A 660 -29.59 -31.66 -9.57
CA GLU A 660 -28.66 -32.75 -9.84
C GLU A 660 -28.01 -32.64 -11.22
N THR A 661 -26.68 -32.64 -11.17
CA THR A 661 -25.82 -32.72 -12.34
C THR A 661 -24.88 -33.90 -12.17
N VAL A 662 -24.70 -34.68 -13.24
CA VAL A 662 -23.85 -35.86 -13.28
C VAL A 662 -22.71 -35.63 -14.24
N LEU A 663 -21.56 -36.18 -13.96
CA LEU A 663 -20.42 -36.26 -14.87
C LEU A 663 -20.55 -37.46 -15.81
N VAL A 664 -20.32 -37.21 -17.09
CA VAL A 664 -20.33 -38.23 -18.15
C VAL A 664 -18.98 -38.25 -18.87
#